data_57b90b9cef9c072747d9067fe668b3d2
#
_entry.id   57b90b9cef9c072747d9067fe668b3d2
#
_cell.length_a   1.000
_cell.length_b   1.000
_cell.length_c   1.000
_cell.angle_alpha   90.00
_cell.angle_beta   90.00
_cell.angle_gamma   90.00
#
_symmetry.space_group_name_H-M   'P 1'
#
loop_
_entity.id
_entity.type
_entity.pdbx_description
1 polymer ?
#
loop_
_entity_poly.entity_id
_entity_poly.type
_entity_poly.pdbx_seq_one_letter_code
_entity_poly.pdbx_strand_id
1 'polypeptide(L)'
;MVELKTSSVALENELFKSVYEKTPDYIKNLDLMNFDNDGEFSFMLKREHLKPYDAVTNPEGLNLEEWFANYAKEAKVSTAGIRGPQNILFPQDTRFPINLVGIVLATLAKALVAVEKYPNKRIVKVAGCEVRYNSKLFLDAIARIQAANGIQTLVPVGRETIPIWLASFLAFKLDLLGGEYITSSHGISVKNATKDLNSQGSQYLPEESMEFVNKIQEIFDEVKRNGAYEIKIAAKDNPLINETVLKSVDDGVDLYVDYLKSGVAKDVNLDMIKSFDSKIIIENVGGSAYRTLSRVLKKLGISEKFVWFNTEEDPFFHSIGKYDVTPKGEKAFYDYSVDATVLAKKQDGTKFFPVIDTLDYANKLKGYPIGTAVLITDPDHDRLTITQTESVARVEELKRLGIDYILLDDEKVLTVFTANQAFLLLMDFWSAQLVKENLWNNHPRFMIKTTASALSWDEWAKSKGVQVVNVPVGFKEIANIMKKVELQLKNNPDKDVVVDDVFGNSINLGVNPRLVFGGEESGGMIMGTEDLIESQNGRLAVAMREKSATEAIVVASALLAQLKSDGIYLSEYLEKVFDENDIKGRFDTRVDISYYNESEPDINKLKQAKIQGEALRTKNDMFYLSLAIAKRKGLISLDDIKRILNDKFSSDGLSFDSLKSIKFVGDGTYLEFDDKYIEIRPSGTDAKTKAYGGGLVKAEIEKFASVLGNYSGDRTQLHCEFVPENSYNNCKDDAMEYYLAFVDKDANNEPFIVPEYKF
;
A
#
# COMPACT_ATOMS: atom_id res chain seq x y z
N MET A 1 -25.81 19.07 -15.37
CA MET A 1 -26.34 17.80 -14.85
C MET A 1 -26.14 16.75 -15.95
N VAL A 2 -25.14 15.93 -15.85
CA VAL A 2 -25.03 14.68 -16.61
C VAL A 2 -24.73 13.61 -15.58
N GLU A 3 -25.78 13.13 -14.96
CA GLU A 3 -25.75 11.90 -14.22
C GLU A 3 -26.22 10.78 -15.14
N LEU A 4 -25.30 10.15 -15.81
CA LEU A 4 -25.52 8.79 -16.28
C LEU A 4 -24.94 7.84 -15.23
N LYS A 5 -25.66 7.64 -14.14
CA LYS A 5 -25.45 6.48 -13.27
C LYS A 5 -25.91 5.24 -14.04
N THR A 6 -25.02 4.73 -14.88
CA THR A 6 -25.17 3.38 -15.40
C THR A 6 -25.06 2.45 -14.20
N SER A 7 -25.96 1.46 -14.05
CA SER A 7 -25.88 0.52 -12.93
C SER A 7 -24.53 -0.21 -12.94
N SER A 8 -24.00 -0.57 -11.78
CA SER A 8 -22.73 -1.31 -11.67
C SER A 8 -22.74 -2.60 -12.48
N VAL A 9 -23.86 -3.32 -12.50
CA VAL A 9 -24.07 -4.55 -13.31
C VAL A 9 -23.93 -4.26 -14.81
N ALA A 10 -24.48 -3.15 -15.29
CA ALA A 10 -24.37 -2.79 -16.72
C ALA A 10 -22.93 -2.45 -17.10
N LEU A 11 -22.20 -1.71 -16.26
CA LEU A 11 -20.80 -1.37 -16.46
C LEU A 11 -19.90 -2.61 -16.41
N GLU A 12 -20.15 -3.53 -15.50
CA GLU A 12 -19.44 -4.80 -15.40
C GLU A 12 -19.66 -5.68 -16.64
N ASN A 13 -20.91 -5.77 -17.13
CA ASN A 13 -21.22 -6.49 -18.35
C ASN A 13 -20.54 -5.88 -19.59
N GLU A 14 -20.46 -4.56 -19.68
CA GLU A 14 -19.70 -3.87 -20.75
C GLU A 14 -18.21 -4.20 -20.67
N LEU A 15 -17.64 -4.24 -19.45
CA LEU A 15 -16.26 -4.64 -19.23
C LEU A 15 -16.02 -6.08 -19.70
N PHE A 16 -16.84 -7.02 -19.27
CA PHE A 16 -16.76 -8.44 -19.68
C PHE A 16 -16.85 -8.61 -21.18
N LYS A 17 -17.82 -7.95 -21.82
CA LYS A 17 -17.96 -7.96 -23.27
C LYS A 17 -16.70 -7.45 -23.96
N SER A 18 -16.16 -6.32 -23.51
CA SER A 18 -14.95 -5.73 -24.08
C SER A 18 -13.74 -6.65 -23.93
N VAL A 19 -13.56 -7.24 -22.74
CA VAL A 19 -12.45 -8.22 -22.50
C VAL A 19 -12.60 -9.43 -23.40
N TYR A 20 -13.82 -9.99 -23.50
CA TYR A 20 -14.07 -11.15 -24.35
C TYR A 20 -13.78 -10.88 -25.84
N GLU A 21 -14.28 -9.75 -26.36
CA GLU A 21 -14.11 -9.37 -27.78
C GLU A 21 -12.64 -9.12 -28.14
N LYS A 22 -11.85 -8.60 -27.21
CA LYS A 22 -10.42 -8.27 -27.42
C LYS A 22 -9.46 -9.42 -27.11
N THR A 23 -9.94 -10.49 -26.49
CA THR A 23 -9.14 -11.67 -26.24
C THR A 23 -9.11 -12.56 -27.50
N PRO A 24 -7.91 -12.91 -28.03
CA PRO A 24 -7.80 -13.79 -29.19
C PRO A 24 -8.32 -15.21 -28.91
N ASP A 25 -8.78 -15.90 -29.93
CA ASP A 25 -9.38 -17.23 -29.80
C ASP A 25 -8.38 -18.27 -29.27
N TYR A 26 -7.10 -18.18 -29.61
CA TYR A 26 -6.10 -19.08 -29.07
C TYR A 26 -5.93 -18.95 -27.55
N ILE A 27 -6.18 -17.76 -26.96
CA ILE A 27 -6.21 -17.57 -25.52
C ILE A 27 -7.53 -18.08 -24.92
N LYS A 28 -8.67 -17.80 -25.58
CA LYS A 28 -9.99 -18.27 -25.11
C LYS A 28 -10.05 -19.80 -25.01
N ASN A 29 -9.32 -20.49 -25.87
CA ASN A 29 -9.24 -21.96 -25.93
C ASN A 29 -8.06 -22.53 -25.13
N LEU A 30 -7.34 -21.72 -24.37
CA LEU A 30 -6.20 -22.14 -23.59
C LEU A 30 -6.65 -22.94 -22.36
N ASP A 31 -6.22 -24.18 -22.27
CA ASP A 31 -6.48 -25.10 -21.16
C ASP A 31 -5.18 -25.73 -20.68
N LEU A 32 -4.33 -24.96 -20.04
CA LEU A 32 -3.03 -25.40 -19.53
C LEU A 32 -3.15 -26.09 -18.17
N MET A 33 -3.98 -25.51 -17.29
CA MET A 33 -4.13 -25.92 -15.91
C MET A 33 -5.59 -25.81 -15.51
N ASN A 34 -6.20 -26.95 -15.19
CA ASN A 34 -7.60 -27.00 -14.75
C ASN A 34 -7.69 -27.10 -13.22
N PHE A 35 -7.81 -25.98 -12.55
CA PHE A 35 -7.98 -25.87 -11.09
C PHE A 35 -9.41 -26.24 -10.62
N ASP A 36 -10.37 -26.43 -11.52
CA ASP A 36 -11.68 -27.00 -11.17
C ASP A 36 -11.57 -28.52 -10.91
N ASN A 37 -10.48 -29.16 -11.34
CA ASN A 37 -10.13 -30.51 -10.95
C ASN A 37 -9.63 -30.53 -9.50
N ASP A 38 -10.36 -31.15 -8.59
CA ASP A 38 -9.99 -31.26 -7.17
C ASP A 38 -8.82 -32.25 -6.92
N GLY A 39 -8.55 -33.18 -7.84
CA GLY A 39 -7.44 -34.12 -7.76
C GLY A 39 -6.07 -33.50 -8.04
N GLU A 40 -5.02 -34.26 -7.79
CA GLU A 40 -3.67 -33.88 -8.21
C GLU A 40 -3.52 -33.94 -9.75
N PHE A 41 -2.73 -33.04 -10.31
CA PHE A 41 -2.37 -33.02 -11.72
C PHE A 41 -1.01 -32.36 -11.93
N SER A 42 -0.51 -32.39 -13.16
CA SER A 42 0.75 -31.74 -13.53
C SER A 42 0.56 -30.81 -14.72
N PHE A 43 1.30 -29.73 -14.73
CA PHE A 43 1.49 -28.86 -15.89
C PHE A 43 2.91 -29.04 -16.43
N MET A 44 3.02 -29.38 -17.70
CA MET A 44 4.31 -29.48 -18.37
C MET A 44 4.71 -28.15 -18.99
N LEU A 45 5.64 -27.46 -18.34
CA LEU A 45 6.26 -26.24 -18.87
C LEU A 45 7.24 -26.66 -19.99
N LYS A 46 6.93 -26.31 -21.24
CA LYS A 46 7.70 -26.73 -22.42
C LYS A 46 8.54 -25.57 -22.96
N ARG A 47 9.53 -25.92 -23.80
CA ARG A 47 10.39 -24.93 -24.47
C ARG A 47 9.58 -23.98 -25.37
N GLU A 48 8.52 -24.49 -26.01
CA GLU A 48 7.59 -23.77 -26.88
C GLU A 48 6.88 -22.64 -26.10
N HIS A 49 6.51 -22.87 -24.84
CA HIS A 49 5.85 -21.88 -23.98
C HIS A 49 6.72 -20.64 -23.70
N LEU A 50 8.04 -20.77 -23.76
CA LEU A 50 8.96 -19.66 -23.51
C LEU A 50 8.91 -18.61 -24.63
N LYS A 51 8.54 -19.02 -25.85
CA LYS A 51 8.56 -18.19 -27.07
C LYS A 51 7.19 -17.61 -27.39
N PRO A 52 7.12 -16.56 -28.22
CA PRO A 52 5.86 -16.00 -28.69
C PRO A 52 4.96 -17.03 -29.40
N TYR A 53 3.66 -16.84 -29.25
CA TYR A 53 2.66 -17.56 -30.02
C TYR A 53 2.79 -17.23 -31.52
N ASP A 54 2.77 -18.25 -32.34
CA ASP A 54 2.61 -18.19 -33.81
C ASP A 54 1.75 -19.36 -34.27
N ALA A 55 0.68 -19.08 -34.97
CA ALA A 55 -0.30 -20.12 -35.37
C ALA A 55 0.29 -21.24 -36.27
N VAL A 56 1.40 -20.97 -36.93
CA VAL A 56 2.04 -21.94 -37.88
C VAL A 56 3.31 -22.52 -37.25
N THR A 57 4.16 -21.71 -36.64
CA THR A 57 5.49 -22.13 -36.22
C THR A 57 5.57 -22.46 -34.73
N ASN A 58 4.68 -21.87 -33.89
CA ASN A 58 4.64 -22.11 -32.45
C ASN A 58 3.23 -21.96 -31.86
N PRO A 59 2.29 -22.88 -32.13
CA PRO A 59 0.92 -22.76 -31.64
C PRO A 59 0.76 -22.94 -30.10
N GLU A 60 1.78 -23.44 -29.41
CA GLU A 60 1.84 -23.59 -27.96
C GLU A 60 2.55 -22.39 -27.28
N GLY A 61 2.95 -21.38 -28.03
CA GLY A 61 3.71 -20.23 -27.50
C GLY A 61 2.93 -19.40 -26.50
N LEU A 62 3.56 -19.09 -25.35
CA LEU A 62 3.01 -18.27 -24.28
C LEU A 62 3.82 -16.99 -24.02
N ASN A 63 4.95 -16.81 -24.72
CA ASN A 63 5.87 -15.70 -24.58
C ASN A 63 6.36 -15.46 -23.12
N LEU A 64 6.62 -16.54 -22.40
CA LEU A 64 6.99 -16.47 -20.98
C LEU A 64 8.36 -15.80 -20.75
N GLU A 65 9.27 -15.78 -21.72
CA GLU A 65 10.53 -15.03 -21.60
C GLU A 65 10.29 -13.52 -21.52
N GLU A 66 9.38 -12.97 -22.33
CA GLU A 66 9.01 -11.54 -22.24
C GLU A 66 8.26 -11.24 -20.95
N TRP A 67 7.30 -12.09 -20.58
CA TRP A 67 6.59 -11.96 -19.32
C TRP A 67 7.58 -11.92 -18.14
N PHE A 68 8.52 -12.86 -18.08
CA PHE A 68 9.49 -12.95 -17.01
C PHE A 68 10.46 -11.75 -16.97
N ALA A 69 10.92 -11.27 -18.13
CA ALA A 69 11.80 -10.09 -18.19
C ALA A 69 11.12 -8.85 -17.57
N ASN A 70 9.83 -8.67 -17.83
CA ASN A 70 9.04 -7.59 -17.24
C ASN A 70 8.80 -7.82 -15.74
N TYR A 71 8.47 -9.05 -15.35
CA TYR A 71 8.26 -9.45 -13.96
C TYR A 71 9.51 -9.22 -13.10
N ALA A 72 10.67 -9.65 -13.57
CA ALA A 72 11.96 -9.49 -12.90
C ALA A 72 12.35 -8.02 -12.75
N LYS A 73 12.05 -7.19 -13.76
CA LYS A 73 12.27 -5.74 -13.70
C LYS A 73 11.42 -5.10 -12.61
N GLU A 74 10.14 -5.47 -12.51
CA GLU A 74 9.23 -4.94 -11.49
C GLU A 74 9.60 -5.41 -10.08
N ALA A 75 10.04 -6.65 -9.90
CA ALA A 75 10.46 -7.19 -8.61
C ALA A 75 11.60 -6.37 -7.96
N LYS A 76 12.49 -5.80 -8.76
CA LYS A 76 13.62 -4.95 -8.28
C LYS A 76 13.18 -3.60 -7.71
N VAL A 77 12.05 -3.08 -8.14
CA VAL A 77 11.64 -1.69 -7.84
C VAL A 77 10.30 -1.59 -7.12
N SER A 78 9.58 -2.70 -6.96
CA SER A 78 8.25 -2.68 -6.37
C SER A 78 8.27 -2.26 -4.91
N THR A 79 7.41 -1.31 -4.56
CA THR A 79 7.21 -0.84 -3.18
C THR A 79 6.19 -1.66 -2.38
N ALA A 80 5.42 -2.53 -3.05
CA ALA A 80 4.34 -3.26 -2.39
C ALA A 80 3.88 -4.49 -3.19
N GLY A 81 4.80 -5.39 -3.52
CA GLY A 81 4.53 -6.59 -4.31
C GLY A 81 4.48 -6.31 -5.82
N ILE A 82 4.40 -7.38 -6.61
CA ILE A 82 4.33 -7.29 -8.07
C ILE A 82 2.86 -7.22 -8.46
N ARG A 83 2.47 -6.13 -9.10
CA ARG A 83 1.08 -5.82 -9.44
C ARG A 83 0.92 -5.40 -10.90
N GLY A 84 -0.28 -5.59 -11.43
CA GLY A 84 -0.60 -5.18 -12.78
C GLY A 84 -1.99 -5.61 -13.22
N PRO A 85 -2.41 -5.23 -14.44
CA PRO A 85 -3.65 -5.72 -15.02
C PRO A 85 -3.62 -7.23 -15.22
N GLN A 86 -4.81 -7.83 -15.21
CA GLN A 86 -5.06 -9.23 -15.50
C GLN A 86 -6.14 -9.37 -16.56
N ASN A 87 -6.20 -10.51 -17.26
CA ASN A 87 -7.38 -10.88 -18.02
C ASN A 87 -8.40 -11.51 -17.04
N ILE A 88 -9.44 -10.75 -16.72
CA ILE A 88 -10.42 -11.16 -15.69
C ILE A 88 -11.26 -12.39 -16.10
N LEU A 89 -11.42 -12.65 -17.41
CA LEU A 89 -12.16 -13.80 -17.95
C LEU A 89 -11.27 -15.00 -18.29
N PHE A 90 -10.02 -14.75 -18.65
CA PHE A 90 -9.08 -15.76 -19.09
C PHE A 90 -7.78 -15.67 -18.26
N PRO A 91 -7.79 -16.16 -17.00
CA PRO A 91 -6.69 -15.94 -16.06
C PRO A 91 -5.35 -16.58 -16.49
N GLN A 92 -5.35 -17.48 -17.47
CA GLN A 92 -4.13 -18.08 -18.03
C GLN A 92 -3.47 -17.23 -19.13
N ASP A 93 -4.01 -16.06 -19.44
CA ASP A 93 -3.50 -15.15 -20.48
C ASP A 93 -2.16 -14.51 -20.07
N THR A 94 -1.06 -15.10 -20.49
CA THR A 94 0.31 -14.70 -20.16
C THR A 94 0.75 -13.37 -20.80
N ARG A 95 -0.09 -12.77 -21.65
CA ARG A 95 0.15 -11.42 -22.18
C ARG A 95 0.01 -10.36 -21.11
N PHE A 96 -0.73 -10.66 -20.03
CA PHE A 96 -0.92 -9.78 -18.88
C PHE A 96 0.15 -10.02 -17.81
N PRO A 97 0.58 -8.97 -17.07
CA PRO A 97 1.54 -9.11 -15.99
C PRO A 97 1.10 -10.10 -14.91
N ILE A 98 -0.17 -10.02 -14.51
CA ILE A 98 -0.76 -10.95 -13.54
C ILE A 98 -1.61 -11.97 -14.28
N ASN A 99 -1.21 -13.21 -14.15
CA ASN A 99 -1.86 -14.36 -14.78
C ASN A 99 -1.57 -15.64 -13.99
N LEU A 100 -2.39 -16.67 -14.17
CA LEU A 100 -2.29 -17.91 -13.41
C LEU A 100 -0.96 -18.65 -13.61
N VAL A 101 -0.42 -18.64 -14.83
CA VAL A 101 0.89 -19.28 -15.12
C VAL A 101 2.00 -18.59 -14.34
N GLY A 102 1.98 -17.26 -14.31
CA GLY A 102 2.91 -16.44 -13.54
C GLY A 102 2.82 -16.67 -12.03
N ILE A 103 1.60 -16.76 -11.49
CA ILE A 103 1.36 -17.09 -10.07
C ILE A 103 1.95 -18.47 -9.74
N VAL A 104 1.68 -19.48 -10.57
CA VAL A 104 2.20 -20.84 -10.38
C VAL A 104 3.73 -20.86 -10.40
N LEU A 105 4.35 -20.19 -11.37
CA LEU A 105 5.82 -20.11 -11.48
C LEU A 105 6.45 -19.38 -10.29
N ALA A 106 5.89 -18.25 -9.88
CA ALA A 106 6.41 -17.48 -8.75
C ALA A 106 6.27 -18.24 -7.42
N THR A 107 5.12 -18.87 -7.19
CA THR A 107 4.89 -19.68 -5.98
C THR A 107 5.79 -20.91 -5.96
N LEU A 108 5.95 -21.62 -7.09
CA LEU A 108 6.89 -22.73 -7.21
C LEU A 108 8.32 -22.30 -6.87
N ALA A 109 8.78 -21.22 -7.45
CA ALA A 109 10.12 -20.69 -7.19
C ALA A 109 10.34 -20.36 -5.70
N LYS A 110 9.36 -19.69 -5.06
CA LYS A 110 9.38 -19.41 -3.62
C LYS A 110 9.35 -20.69 -2.77
N ALA A 111 8.61 -21.69 -3.19
CA ALA A 111 8.58 -23.00 -2.52
C ALA A 111 9.95 -23.71 -2.60
N LEU A 112 10.56 -23.74 -3.77
CA LEU A 112 11.88 -24.33 -3.99
C LEU A 112 12.96 -23.62 -3.18
N VAL A 113 13.00 -22.30 -3.19
CA VAL A 113 13.93 -21.50 -2.35
C VAL A 113 13.75 -21.85 -0.87
N ALA A 114 12.51 -21.94 -0.39
CA ALA A 114 12.25 -22.27 1.01
C ALA A 114 12.74 -23.68 1.38
N VAL A 115 12.47 -24.68 0.55
CA VAL A 115 12.89 -26.08 0.81
C VAL A 115 14.42 -26.22 0.74
N GLU A 116 15.07 -25.55 -0.20
CA GLU A 116 16.54 -25.53 -0.30
C GLU A 116 17.20 -24.84 0.90
N LYS A 117 16.62 -23.75 1.38
CA LYS A 117 17.16 -22.98 2.53
C LYS A 117 16.94 -23.70 3.87
N TYR A 118 15.88 -24.49 3.99
CA TYR A 118 15.51 -25.21 5.22
C TYR A 118 15.31 -26.71 4.99
N PRO A 119 16.35 -27.46 4.55
CA PRO A 119 16.23 -28.87 4.24
C PRO A 119 15.82 -29.68 5.48
N ASN A 120 14.91 -30.63 5.30
CA ASN A 120 14.41 -31.51 6.34
C ASN A 120 13.66 -30.80 7.51
N LYS A 121 13.24 -29.54 7.31
CA LYS A 121 12.39 -28.83 8.27
C LYS A 121 10.94 -28.88 7.82
N ARG A 122 10.01 -28.94 8.77
CA ARG A 122 8.60 -28.69 8.51
C ARG A 122 8.40 -27.20 8.25
N ILE A 123 8.12 -26.82 7.02
CA ILE A 123 7.88 -25.45 6.63
C ILE A 123 6.39 -25.18 6.66
N VAL A 124 5.99 -24.09 7.33
CA VAL A 124 4.60 -23.62 7.38
C VAL A 124 4.53 -22.17 6.91
N LYS A 125 3.60 -21.89 6.02
CA LYS A 125 3.30 -20.54 5.51
C LYS A 125 1.81 -20.25 5.67
N VAL A 126 1.44 -18.97 5.57
CA VAL A 126 0.04 -18.53 5.46
C VAL A 126 -0.25 -18.07 4.02
N ALA A 127 -1.46 -18.29 3.53
CA ALA A 127 -1.91 -17.70 2.29
C ALA A 127 -3.32 -17.11 2.44
N GLY A 128 -3.56 -15.97 1.79
CA GLY A 128 -4.82 -15.25 1.85
C GLY A 128 -5.08 -14.43 0.60
N CYS A 129 -6.29 -13.90 0.48
CA CYS A 129 -6.67 -13.01 -0.62
C CYS A 129 -7.77 -12.03 -0.21
N GLU A 130 -7.86 -10.94 -0.97
CA GLU A 130 -9.04 -10.07 -0.97
C GLU A 130 -9.95 -10.36 -2.19
N VAL A 131 -10.99 -9.58 -2.37
CA VAL A 131 -12.17 -9.89 -3.21
C VAL A 131 -11.98 -9.81 -4.73
N ARG A 132 -10.84 -9.37 -5.27
CA ARG A 132 -10.65 -9.14 -6.72
C ARG A 132 -10.94 -10.34 -7.60
N TYR A 133 -11.22 -10.07 -8.89
CA TYR A 133 -11.34 -11.14 -9.89
C TYR A 133 -10.16 -12.10 -9.81
N ASN A 134 -10.43 -13.39 -9.90
CA ASN A 134 -9.47 -14.49 -9.84
C ASN A 134 -8.70 -14.65 -8.51
N SER A 135 -8.92 -13.82 -7.49
CA SER A 135 -8.15 -13.91 -6.24
C SER A 135 -8.27 -15.28 -5.57
N LYS A 136 -9.47 -15.86 -5.50
CA LYS A 136 -9.69 -17.20 -4.91
C LYS A 136 -9.03 -18.31 -5.73
N LEU A 137 -9.02 -18.20 -7.07
CA LEU A 137 -8.31 -19.13 -7.96
C LEU A 137 -6.79 -19.05 -7.71
N PHE A 138 -6.24 -17.85 -7.62
CA PHE A 138 -4.82 -17.65 -7.34
C PHE A 138 -4.43 -18.14 -5.94
N LEU A 139 -5.28 -17.94 -4.94
CA LEU A 139 -5.09 -18.50 -3.59
C LEU A 139 -5.07 -20.02 -3.60
N ASP A 140 -6.00 -20.67 -4.32
CA ASP A 140 -6.03 -22.12 -4.45
C ASP A 140 -4.77 -22.66 -5.15
N ALA A 141 -4.33 -21.99 -6.23
CA ALA A 141 -3.09 -22.32 -6.92
C ALA A 141 -1.87 -22.23 -5.98
N ILE A 142 -1.75 -21.14 -5.19
CA ILE A 142 -0.67 -20.98 -4.20
C ILE A 142 -0.66 -22.15 -3.22
N ALA A 143 -1.80 -22.46 -2.60
CA ALA A 143 -1.90 -23.52 -1.60
C ALA A 143 -1.50 -24.90 -2.18
N ARG A 144 -2.00 -25.23 -3.37
CA ARG A 144 -1.75 -26.52 -4.03
C ARG A 144 -0.33 -26.68 -4.56
N ILE A 145 0.30 -25.60 -5.03
CA ILE A 145 1.73 -25.60 -5.43
C ILE A 145 2.63 -25.74 -4.20
N GLN A 146 2.36 -25.02 -3.14
CA GLN A 146 3.12 -25.15 -1.88
C GLN A 146 3.02 -26.56 -1.31
N ALA A 147 1.81 -27.13 -1.26
CA ALA A 147 1.58 -28.50 -0.81
C ALA A 147 2.30 -29.55 -1.66
N ALA A 148 2.30 -29.40 -2.98
CA ALA A 148 3.02 -30.29 -3.90
C ALA A 148 4.56 -30.29 -3.67
N ASN A 149 5.08 -29.21 -3.04
CA ASN A 149 6.48 -29.05 -2.68
C ASN A 149 6.77 -29.32 -1.19
N GLY A 150 5.82 -29.94 -0.47
CA GLY A 150 6.00 -30.34 0.93
C GLY A 150 5.87 -29.19 1.95
N ILE A 151 5.32 -28.05 1.56
CA ILE A 151 5.09 -26.90 2.42
C ILE A 151 3.66 -26.94 2.93
N GLN A 152 3.49 -26.88 4.24
CA GLN A 152 2.18 -26.70 4.85
C GLN A 152 1.72 -25.25 4.70
N THR A 153 0.50 -25.05 4.17
CA THR A 153 -0.08 -23.74 3.96
C THR A 153 -1.34 -23.58 4.82
N LEU A 154 -1.36 -22.59 5.71
CA LEU A 154 -2.54 -22.18 6.45
C LEU A 154 -3.39 -21.31 5.52
N VAL A 155 -4.63 -21.74 5.28
CA VAL A 155 -5.59 -21.01 4.43
C VAL A 155 -6.94 -20.90 5.14
N PRO A 156 -7.74 -19.86 4.89
CA PRO A 156 -9.12 -19.80 5.37
C PRO A 156 -9.96 -20.94 4.80
N VAL A 157 -10.88 -21.47 5.61
CA VAL A 157 -11.84 -22.50 5.18
C VAL A 157 -12.57 -22.02 3.92
N GLY A 158 -12.68 -22.88 2.92
CA GLY A 158 -13.37 -22.56 1.67
C GLY A 158 -12.69 -21.45 0.85
N ARG A 159 -11.43 -21.17 1.09
CA ARG A 159 -10.70 -20.05 0.46
C ARG A 159 -11.44 -18.71 0.64
N GLU A 160 -11.99 -18.47 1.82
CA GLU A 160 -12.60 -17.19 2.16
C GLU A 160 -11.57 -16.05 2.13
N THR A 161 -12.09 -14.84 1.84
CA THR A 161 -11.27 -13.63 1.89
C THR A 161 -10.94 -13.25 3.34
N ILE A 162 -9.76 -12.73 3.56
CA ILE A 162 -9.33 -12.16 4.85
C ILE A 162 -8.59 -10.83 4.60
N PRO A 163 -8.56 -9.89 5.54
CA PRO A 163 -7.70 -8.73 5.45
C PRO A 163 -6.22 -9.08 5.45
N ILE A 164 -5.39 -8.29 4.79
CA ILE A 164 -3.95 -8.57 4.71
C ILE A 164 -3.27 -8.56 6.08
N TRP A 165 -3.69 -7.66 6.98
CA TRP A 165 -3.10 -7.58 8.32
C TRP A 165 -3.28 -8.87 9.12
N LEU A 166 -4.35 -9.65 8.88
CA LEU A 166 -4.53 -10.94 9.55
C LEU A 166 -3.48 -11.96 9.10
N ALA A 167 -3.23 -12.05 7.79
CA ALA A 167 -2.17 -12.92 7.26
C ALA A 167 -0.79 -12.51 7.79
N SER A 168 -0.49 -11.21 7.79
CA SER A 168 0.74 -10.63 8.35
C SER A 168 0.90 -10.95 9.84
N PHE A 169 -0.15 -10.70 10.63
CA PHE A 169 -0.15 -10.97 12.06
C PHE A 169 0.09 -12.46 12.37
N LEU A 170 -0.59 -13.36 11.65
CA LEU A 170 -0.41 -14.80 11.84
C LEU A 170 0.99 -15.27 11.45
N ALA A 171 1.58 -14.72 10.39
CA ALA A 171 2.96 -15.03 10.00
C ALA A 171 3.93 -14.75 11.15
N PHE A 172 3.80 -13.60 11.82
CA PHE A 172 4.60 -13.27 13.00
C PHE A 172 4.17 -14.08 14.24
N LYS A 173 2.90 -14.05 14.60
CA LYS A 173 2.38 -14.60 15.86
C LYS A 173 2.61 -16.11 16.01
N LEU A 174 2.47 -16.85 14.89
CA LEU A 174 2.65 -18.31 14.83
C LEU A 174 4.07 -18.72 14.40
N ASP A 175 4.99 -17.77 14.25
CA ASP A 175 6.37 -18.02 13.80
C ASP A 175 6.45 -18.76 12.44
N LEU A 176 5.60 -18.39 11.48
CA LEU A 176 5.61 -18.98 10.17
C LEU A 176 6.81 -18.49 9.33
N LEU A 177 7.17 -19.26 8.29
CA LEU A 177 8.21 -18.81 7.34
C LEU A 177 7.75 -17.62 6.47
N GLY A 178 6.56 -17.10 6.69
CA GLY A 178 5.95 -16.00 5.97
C GLY A 178 4.67 -16.42 5.27
N GLY A 179 4.35 -15.78 4.15
CA GLY A 179 3.12 -16.06 3.43
C GLY A 179 3.04 -15.42 2.05
N GLU A 180 1.91 -15.69 1.39
CA GLU A 180 1.55 -15.09 0.11
C GLU A 180 0.14 -14.54 0.18
N TYR A 181 -0.05 -13.28 -0.22
CA TYR A 181 -1.36 -12.64 -0.17
C TYR A 181 -1.71 -12.00 -1.52
N ILE A 182 -2.92 -12.26 -2.01
CA ILE A 182 -3.40 -11.77 -3.30
C ILE A 182 -4.20 -10.50 -3.12
N THR A 183 -3.64 -9.37 -3.56
CA THR A 183 -4.28 -8.06 -3.54
C THR A 183 -3.55 -7.05 -4.41
N SER A 184 -4.26 -6.12 -5.00
CA SER A 184 -3.70 -4.87 -5.54
C SER A 184 -4.05 -3.65 -4.68
N SER A 185 -4.40 -3.87 -3.39
CA SER A 185 -4.77 -2.81 -2.43
C SER A 185 -5.90 -1.92 -3.02
N HIS A 186 -5.74 -0.61 -3.00
CA HIS A 186 -6.68 0.36 -3.54
C HIS A 186 -6.69 0.49 -5.08
N GLY A 187 -5.93 -0.33 -5.81
CA GLY A 187 -5.87 -0.26 -7.28
C GLY A 187 -7.21 -0.54 -7.96
N ILE A 188 -7.33 -0.17 -9.24
CA ILE A 188 -8.54 -0.41 -10.04
C ILE A 188 -8.93 -1.89 -10.09
N SER A 189 -10.21 -2.19 -10.35
CA SER A 189 -10.78 -3.55 -10.29
C SER A 189 -10.12 -4.58 -11.22
N VAL A 190 -9.62 -4.14 -12.38
CA VAL A 190 -8.96 -5.02 -13.37
C VAL A 190 -7.52 -5.38 -13.02
N LYS A 191 -6.94 -4.77 -11.97
CA LYS A 191 -5.61 -5.12 -11.47
C LYS A 191 -5.68 -6.18 -10.39
N ASN A 192 -4.61 -6.98 -10.29
CA ASN A 192 -4.34 -7.84 -9.15
C ASN A 192 -2.84 -7.81 -8.83
N ALA A 193 -2.42 -8.49 -7.77
CA ALA A 193 -1.03 -8.57 -7.39
C ALA A 193 -0.79 -9.73 -6.41
N THR A 194 0.49 -10.01 -6.16
CA THR A 194 0.96 -10.80 -5.02
C THR A 194 1.73 -9.89 -4.08
N LYS A 195 1.37 -9.90 -2.79
CA LYS A 195 2.18 -9.37 -1.72
C LYS A 195 2.81 -10.55 -0.98
N ASP A 196 4.12 -10.68 -1.07
CA ASP A 196 4.86 -11.74 -0.40
C ASP A 196 5.28 -11.28 1.00
N LEU A 197 4.98 -12.09 2.00
CA LEU A 197 5.25 -11.80 3.40
C LEU A 197 6.43 -12.67 3.89
N ASN A 198 7.38 -12.06 4.55
CA ASN A 198 8.48 -12.77 5.19
C ASN A 198 8.10 -13.30 6.58
N SER A 199 9.02 -13.95 7.27
CA SER A 199 8.78 -14.54 8.60
C SER A 199 8.45 -13.52 9.69
N GLN A 200 8.69 -12.24 9.44
CA GLN A 200 8.26 -11.16 10.35
C GLN A 200 6.81 -10.74 10.10
N GLY A 201 6.18 -11.21 9.02
CA GLY A 201 4.87 -10.74 8.56
C GLY A 201 4.94 -9.45 7.73
N SER A 202 6.11 -8.90 7.48
CA SER A 202 6.29 -7.74 6.60
C SER A 202 6.46 -8.15 5.14
N GLN A 203 6.17 -7.23 4.23
CA GLN A 203 6.37 -7.48 2.80
C GLN A 203 7.85 -7.66 2.46
N TYR A 204 8.12 -8.46 1.44
CA TYR A 204 9.48 -8.70 0.95
C TYR A 204 10.18 -7.39 0.56
N LEU A 205 11.43 -7.28 0.96
CA LEU A 205 12.37 -6.31 0.40
C LEU A 205 12.82 -6.77 -0.99
N PRO A 206 13.35 -5.86 -1.83
CA PRO A 206 13.80 -6.22 -3.18
C PRO A 206 14.79 -7.39 -3.23
N GLU A 207 15.67 -7.50 -2.24
CA GLU A 207 16.63 -8.60 -2.14
C GLU A 207 15.95 -9.96 -1.93
N GLU A 208 14.94 -10.02 -1.05
CA GLU A 208 14.14 -11.23 -0.81
C GLU A 208 13.37 -11.62 -2.08
N SER A 209 12.86 -10.63 -2.83
CA SER A 209 12.18 -10.88 -4.11
C SER A 209 13.14 -11.43 -5.17
N MET A 210 14.39 -10.98 -5.20
CA MET A 210 15.37 -11.46 -6.18
C MET A 210 15.76 -12.92 -5.99
N GLU A 211 15.66 -13.49 -4.77
CA GLU A 211 15.93 -14.92 -4.54
C GLU A 211 15.00 -15.81 -5.40
N PHE A 212 13.68 -15.57 -5.35
CA PHE A 212 12.76 -16.41 -6.15
C PHE A 212 12.72 -16.02 -7.62
N VAL A 213 13.00 -14.76 -7.98
CA VAL A 213 13.16 -14.35 -9.39
C VAL A 213 14.31 -15.10 -10.04
N ASN A 214 15.45 -15.22 -9.37
CA ASN A 214 16.56 -16.02 -9.85
C ASN A 214 16.18 -17.52 -9.99
N LYS A 215 15.36 -18.04 -9.08
CA LYS A 215 14.87 -19.42 -9.16
C LYS A 215 13.93 -19.63 -10.37
N ILE A 216 13.10 -18.66 -10.75
CA ILE A 216 12.32 -18.73 -12.01
C ILE A 216 13.25 -18.82 -13.22
N GLN A 217 14.35 -18.04 -13.23
CA GLN A 217 15.35 -18.11 -14.29
C GLN A 217 15.99 -19.51 -14.38
N GLU A 218 16.33 -20.11 -13.24
CA GLU A 218 16.88 -21.48 -13.20
C GLU A 218 15.90 -22.51 -13.78
N ILE A 219 14.60 -22.41 -13.46
CA ILE A 219 13.55 -23.25 -14.05
C ILE A 219 13.51 -23.09 -15.57
N PHE A 220 13.56 -21.85 -16.09
CA PHE A 220 13.58 -21.62 -17.55
C PHE A 220 14.83 -22.15 -18.20
N ASP A 221 15.99 -22.04 -17.56
CA ASP A 221 17.24 -22.61 -18.08
C ASP A 221 17.21 -24.14 -18.10
N GLU A 222 16.53 -24.76 -17.12
CA GLU A 222 16.28 -26.18 -17.13
C GLU A 222 15.36 -26.61 -18.28
N VAL A 223 14.27 -25.89 -18.53
CA VAL A 223 13.38 -26.09 -19.68
C VAL A 223 14.14 -25.98 -21.00
N LYS A 224 15.06 -25.00 -21.12
CA LYS A 224 15.89 -24.83 -22.32
C LYS A 224 16.84 -26.03 -22.53
N ARG A 225 17.40 -26.58 -21.47
CA ARG A 225 18.31 -27.75 -21.54
C ARG A 225 17.57 -29.03 -21.81
N ASN A 226 16.50 -29.31 -21.03
CA ASN A 226 15.84 -30.60 -20.98
C ASN A 226 14.62 -30.72 -21.91
N GLY A 227 14.14 -29.58 -22.45
CA GLY A 227 12.94 -29.48 -23.29
C GLY A 227 11.65 -29.20 -22.55
N ALA A 228 11.53 -29.69 -21.32
CA ALA A 228 10.36 -29.45 -20.46
C ALA A 228 10.73 -29.51 -18.97
N TYR A 229 9.84 -28.98 -18.14
CA TYR A 229 9.86 -29.05 -16.67
C TYR A 229 8.45 -29.39 -16.15
N GLU A 230 8.32 -30.43 -15.34
CA GLU A 230 7.05 -30.82 -14.74
C GLU A 230 6.75 -30.00 -13.50
N ILE A 231 5.62 -29.29 -13.47
CA ILE A 231 5.10 -28.58 -12.32
C ILE A 231 3.93 -29.38 -11.74
N LYS A 232 4.11 -29.91 -10.54
CA LYS A 232 3.09 -30.70 -9.84
C LYS A 232 2.14 -29.79 -9.07
N ILE A 233 0.87 -30.09 -9.14
CA ILE A 233 -0.21 -29.42 -8.43
C ILE A 233 -0.90 -30.46 -7.53
N ALA A 234 -0.85 -30.26 -6.22
CA ALA A 234 -1.46 -31.17 -5.25
C ALA A 234 -2.98 -31.20 -5.37
N ALA A 235 -3.60 -32.25 -4.87
CA ALA A 235 -5.05 -32.28 -4.70
C ALA A 235 -5.53 -31.18 -3.75
N LYS A 236 -6.75 -30.70 -3.94
CA LYS A 236 -7.34 -29.61 -3.16
C LYS A 236 -7.52 -29.97 -1.67
N ASP A 237 -7.71 -31.24 -1.38
CA ASP A 237 -7.83 -31.81 -0.03
C ASP A 237 -6.49 -32.36 0.52
N ASN A 238 -5.36 -31.99 -0.10
CA ASN A 238 -4.05 -32.40 0.40
C ASN A 238 -3.86 -31.98 1.86
N PRO A 239 -3.42 -32.90 2.75
CA PRO A 239 -3.31 -32.62 4.20
C PRO A 239 -2.34 -31.49 4.57
N LEU A 240 -1.47 -31.07 3.65
CA LEU A 240 -0.61 -29.90 3.85
C LEU A 240 -1.35 -28.57 3.60
N ILE A 241 -2.54 -28.61 2.98
CA ILE A 241 -3.42 -27.44 2.89
C ILE A 241 -4.27 -27.41 4.16
N ASN A 242 -3.86 -26.60 5.11
CA ASN A 242 -4.43 -26.62 6.45
C ASN A 242 -5.51 -25.55 6.61
N GLU A 243 -6.76 -25.96 6.62
CA GLU A 243 -7.92 -25.14 6.93
C GLU A 243 -8.31 -25.20 8.42
N THR A 244 -7.65 -26.03 9.23
CA THR A 244 -8.07 -26.28 10.62
C THR A 244 -7.51 -25.29 11.63
N VAL A 245 -6.34 -24.69 11.37
CA VAL A 245 -5.75 -23.64 12.22
C VAL A 245 -6.51 -22.32 12.06
N LEU A 246 -7.12 -22.14 10.90
CA LEU A 246 -8.06 -21.07 10.60
C LEU A 246 -9.45 -21.67 10.37
N LYS A 247 -9.94 -22.49 11.30
CA LYS A 247 -11.23 -23.22 11.23
C LYS A 247 -12.43 -22.43 10.79
N SER A 248 -12.32 -21.29 10.88
CA SER A 248 -12.94 -20.14 10.33
C SER A 248 -11.91 -19.07 10.56
N VAL A 249 -12.09 -17.94 9.98
CA VAL A 249 -11.40 -16.74 10.39
C VAL A 249 -11.37 -16.56 11.93
N ASP A 250 -12.23 -17.28 12.69
CA ASP A 250 -12.40 -17.10 14.12
C ASP A 250 -11.16 -17.43 14.96
N ASP A 251 -10.39 -18.47 14.65
CA ASP A 251 -9.20 -18.79 15.44
C ASP A 251 -8.09 -17.76 15.27
N GLY A 252 -7.87 -17.26 14.03
CA GLY A 252 -6.96 -16.15 13.77
C GLY A 252 -7.46 -14.84 14.37
N VAL A 253 -8.77 -14.60 14.32
CA VAL A 253 -9.42 -13.45 14.95
C VAL A 253 -9.28 -13.50 16.47
N ASP A 254 -9.35 -14.66 17.11
CA ASP A 254 -9.17 -14.77 18.57
C ASP A 254 -7.76 -14.32 18.99
N LEU A 255 -6.74 -14.82 18.31
CA LEU A 255 -5.35 -14.39 18.55
C LEU A 255 -5.17 -12.88 18.34
N TYR A 256 -5.80 -12.33 17.32
CA TYR A 256 -5.73 -10.91 17.02
C TYR A 256 -6.50 -10.06 18.04
N VAL A 257 -7.66 -10.51 18.48
CA VAL A 257 -8.44 -9.82 19.54
C VAL A 257 -7.70 -9.83 20.87
N ASP A 258 -7.02 -10.91 21.22
CA ASP A 258 -6.18 -10.97 22.42
C ASP A 258 -5.01 -9.96 22.32
N TYR A 259 -4.40 -9.84 21.14
CA TYR A 259 -3.42 -8.79 20.87
C TYR A 259 -4.02 -7.39 21.07
N LEU A 260 -5.18 -7.09 20.46
CA LEU A 260 -5.83 -5.79 20.61
C LEU A 260 -6.16 -5.47 22.07
N LYS A 261 -6.67 -6.44 22.82
CA LYS A 261 -7.03 -6.28 24.24
C LYS A 261 -5.83 -6.06 25.15
N SER A 262 -4.67 -6.55 24.80
CA SER A 262 -3.43 -6.31 25.55
C SER A 262 -2.69 -5.05 25.11
N GLY A 263 -3.01 -4.49 23.94
CA GLY A 263 -2.37 -3.32 23.33
C GLY A 263 -3.36 -2.19 23.07
N VAL A 264 -3.52 -1.83 21.81
CA VAL A 264 -4.23 -0.61 21.36
C VAL A 264 -5.63 -0.46 21.97
N ALA A 265 -6.41 -1.54 22.07
CA ALA A 265 -7.76 -1.48 22.62
C ALA A 265 -7.78 -1.29 24.15
N LYS A 266 -6.74 -1.72 24.87
CA LYS A 266 -6.54 -1.43 26.29
C LYS A 266 -6.22 0.06 26.48
N ASP A 267 -5.30 0.58 25.68
CA ASP A 267 -4.76 1.91 25.84
C ASP A 267 -5.78 3.03 25.51
N VAL A 268 -6.77 2.77 24.64
CA VAL A 268 -7.82 3.74 24.29
C VAL A 268 -9.08 3.64 25.16
N ASN A 269 -9.16 2.75 26.10
CA ASN A 269 -10.33 2.55 26.95
C ASN A 269 -11.63 2.22 26.21
N LEU A 270 -11.87 0.93 25.93
CA LEU A 270 -13.06 0.43 25.21
C LEU A 270 -14.40 0.83 25.83
N ASP A 271 -14.46 1.15 27.12
CA ASP A 271 -15.70 1.54 27.78
C ASP A 271 -16.19 2.90 27.29
N MET A 272 -15.28 3.75 26.80
CA MET A 272 -15.62 4.99 26.12
C MET A 272 -16.43 4.72 24.85
N ILE A 273 -15.99 3.74 24.05
CA ILE A 273 -16.73 3.32 22.84
C ILE A 273 -18.07 2.68 23.22
N LYS A 274 -18.11 1.82 24.24
CA LYS A 274 -19.34 1.19 24.72
C LYS A 274 -20.38 2.21 25.22
N SER A 275 -19.93 3.30 25.83
CA SER A 275 -20.81 4.37 26.30
C SER A 275 -21.28 5.34 25.20
N PHE A 276 -20.69 5.28 24.00
CA PHE A 276 -21.05 6.15 22.88
C PHE A 276 -22.55 6.01 22.53
N ASP A 277 -23.30 7.10 22.57
CA ASP A 277 -24.75 7.12 22.36
C ASP A 277 -25.18 7.23 20.90
N SER A 278 -24.22 7.37 19.99
CA SER A 278 -24.46 7.50 18.55
C SER A 278 -23.94 6.27 17.79
N LYS A 279 -24.03 6.28 16.47
CA LYS A 279 -23.51 5.23 15.60
C LYS A 279 -22.35 5.76 14.76
N ILE A 280 -21.40 4.88 14.52
CA ILE A 280 -20.29 5.10 13.57
C ILE A 280 -20.58 4.23 12.35
N ILE A 281 -20.44 4.79 11.16
CA ILE A 281 -20.64 4.05 9.92
C ILE A 281 -19.29 3.50 9.48
N ILE A 282 -19.24 2.22 9.11
CA ILE A 282 -18.07 1.62 8.43
C ILE A 282 -18.50 1.33 6.99
N GLU A 283 -17.74 1.88 6.06
CA GLU A 283 -17.89 1.61 4.63
C GLU A 283 -16.88 0.55 4.20
N ASN A 284 -17.37 -0.59 3.72
CA ASN A 284 -16.55 -1.74 3.33
C ASN A 284 -16.13 -1.71 1.85
N VAL A 285 -16.66 -0.80 1.03
CA VAL A 285 -16.42 -0.67 -0.43
C VAL A 285 -16.56 -1.96 -1.24
N GLY A 286 -17.25 -2.96 -0.70
CA GLY A 286 -17.32 -4.31 -1.27
C GLY A 286 -16.03 -5.13 -1.04
N GLY A 287 -15.15 -4.70 -0.14
CA GLY A 287 -13.87 -5.34 0.17
C GLY A 287 -13.96 -6.49 1.20
N SER A 288 -12.83 -6.94 1.68
CA SER A 288 -12.69 -8.11 2.58
C SER A 288 -12.89 -7.80 4.07
N ALA A 289 -13.17 -6.52 4.45
CA ALA A 289 -13.20 -6.10 5.85
C ALA A 289 -14.35 -6.72 6.65
N TYR A 290 -15.58 -6.66 6.12
CA TYR A 290 -16.80 -6.95 6.90
C TYR A 290 -16.76 -8.30 7.61
N ARG A 291 -16.43 -9.36 6.88
CA ARG A 291 -16.41 -10.73 7.41
C ARG A 291 -15.51 -10.89 8.65
N THR A 292 -14.34 -10.28 8.62
CA THR A 292 -13.35 -10.37 9.70
C THR A 292 -13.57 -9.32 10.77
N LEU A 293 -13.70 -8.05 10.38
CA LEU A 293 -13.82 -6.94 11.32
C LEU A 293 -15.12 -7.02 12.16
N SER A 294 -16.23 -7.45 11.58
CA SER A 294 -17.48 -7.63 12.35
C SER A 294 -17.30 -8.62 13.53
N ARG A 295 -16.51 -9.67 13.34
CA ARG A 295 -16.16 -10.62 14.38
C ARG A 295 -15.23 -10.04 15.44
N VAL A 296 -14.22 -9.26 15.00
CA VAL A 296 -13.34 -8.54 15.93
C VAL A 296 -14.13 -7.58 16.81
N LEU A 297 -14.96 -6.74 16.22
CA LEU A 297 -15.79 -5.77 16.97
C LEU A 297 -16.77 -6.45 17.91
N LYS A 298 -17.35 -7.60 17.53
CA LYS A 298 -18.21 -8.41 18.39
C LYS A 298 -17.45 -8.96 19.59
N LYS A 299 -16.24 -9.49 19.38
CA LYS A 299 -15.40 -10.05 20.46
C LYS A 299 -14.83 -8.96 21.38
N LEU A 300 -14.68 -7.74 20.88
CA LEU A 300 -14.36 -6.56 21.69
C LEU A 300 -15.58 -6.01 22.46
N GLY A 301 -16.79 -6.47 22.13
CA GLY A 301 -18.04 -6.03 22.79
C GLY A 301 -18.50 -4.62 22.37
N ILE A 302 -18.17 -4.19 21.15
CA ILE A 302 -18.50 -2.86 20.63
C ILE A 302 -19.27 -2.89 19.30
N SER A 303 -19.62 -4.06 18.79
CA SER A 303 -20.24 -4.22 17.45
C SER A 303 -21.56 -3.47 17.28
N GLU A 304 -22.34 -3.27 18.33
CA GLU A 304 -23.61 -2.54 18.28
C GLU A 304 -23.42 -1.04 18.08
N LYS A 305 -22.22 -0.51 18.18
CA LYS A 305 -21.92 0.90 17.92
C LYS A 305 -21.75 1.22 16.44
N PHE A 306 -21.69 0.19 15.60
CA PHE A 306 -21.42 0.35 14.18
C PHE A 306 -22.62 0.07 13.29
N VAL A 307 -22.72 0.82 12.20
CA VAL A 307 -23.59 0.57 11.06
C VAL A 307 -22.69 0.31 9.86
N TRP A 308 -23.03 -0.65 9.05
CA TRP A 308 -22.23 -1.05 7.90
C TRP A 308 -22.85 -0.64 6.58
N PHE A 309 -22.01 -0.15 5.66
CA PHE A 309 -22.38 0.06 4.27
C PHE A 309 -21.58 -0.91 3.38
N ASN A 310 -22.23 -1.36 2.28
CA ASN A 310 -21.61 -2.18 1.23
C ASN A 310 -20.85 -3.40 1.76
N THR A 311 -21.52 -4.23 2.57
CA THR A 311 -20.93 -5.40 3.25
C THR A 311 -20.67 -6.60 2.34
N GLU A 312 -21.37 -6.67 1.19
CA GLU A 312 -21.20 -7.76 0.24
C GLU A 312 -19.88 -7.60 -0.53
N GLU A 313 -19.16 -8.70 -0.67
CA GLU A 313 -17.91 -8.74 -1.44
C GLU A 313 -18.21 -8.51 -2.92
N ASP A 314 -17.55 -7.54 -3.54
CA ASP A 314 -17.70 -7.18 -4.94
C ASP A 314 -16.34 -6.96 -5.62
N PRO A 315 -15.90 -7.85 -6.53
CA PRO A 315 -14.66 -7.69 -7.27
C PRO A 315 -14.60 -6.42 -8.14
N PHE A 316 -15.75 -5.82 -8.42
CA PHE A 316 -15.89 -4.59 -9.18
C PHE A 316 -16.02 -3.34 -8.30
N PHE A 317 -16.00 -3.51 -6.95
CA PHE A 317 -16.09 -2.43 -5.97
C PHE A 317 -17.25 -1.46 -6.19
N HIS A 318 -18.45 -1.97 -6.49
CA HIS A 318 -19.67 -1.18 -6.78
C HIS A 318 -19.44 -0.13 -7.88
N SER A 319 -18.58 -0.42 -8.85
CA SER A 319 -18.17 0.50 -9.93
C SER A 319 -17.42 1.75 -9.45
N ILE A 320 -16.83 1.74 -8.26
CA ILE A 320 -16.02 2.87 -7.79
C ILE A 320 -14.97 3.23 -8.85
N GLY A 321 -14.88 4.52 -9.15
CA GLY A 321 -13.92 5.06 -10.10
C GLY A 321 -14.30 4.95 -11.57
N LYS A 322 -15.47 4.43 -11.92
CA LYS A 322 -15.97 4.37 -13.30
C LYS A 322 -16.78 5.61 -13.63
N TYR A 323 -16.22 6.51 -14.40
CA TYR A 323 -16.89 7.73 -14.84
C TYR A 323 -16.88 7.88 -16.35
N ASP A 324 -18.03 8.32 -16.92
CA ASP A 324 -18.10 8.81 -18.28
C ASP A 324 -17.79 10.31 -18.26
N VAL A 325 -16.66 10.71 -18.84
CA VAL A 325 -16.15 12.09 -18.78
C VAL A 325 -16.00 12.76 -20.13
N THR A 326 -16.50 12.18 -21.22
CA THR A 326 -16.39 12.80 -22.53
C THR A 326 -17.50 13.79 -22.85
N PRO A 327 -17.18 15.01 -23.37
CA PRO A 327 -18.18 16.01 -23.77
C PRO A 327 -18.99 15.63 -25.00
N LYS A 328 -18.59 14.59 -25.73
CA LYS A 328 -19.14 14.23 -27.04
C LYS A 328 -20.02 12.98 -27.05
N GLY A 329 -20.37 12.43 -25.88
CA GLY A 329 -21.12 11.17 -25.81
C GLY A 329 -20.32 9.92 -26.21
N GLU A 330 -19.01 10.03 -26.42
CA GLU A 330 -18.13 8.89 -26.52
C GLU A 330 -17.83 8.41 -25.10
N LYS A 331 -18.18 7.17 -24.78
CA LYS A 331 -17.93 6.59 -23.46
C LYS A 331 -16.43 6.36 -23.24
N ALA A 332 -15.76 7.28 -22.56
CA ALA A 332 -14.46 7.05 -22.00
C ALA A 332 -14.61 6.76 -20.51
N PHE A 333 -14.26 5.57 -20.11
CA PHE A 333 -14.22 5.19 -18.71
C PHE A 333 -12.86 5.56 -18.13
N TYR A 334 -12.87 6.44 -17.12
CA TYR A 334 -11.68 6.66 -16.29
C TYR A 334 -11.78 5.80 -15.05
N ASP A 335 -10.74 5.02 -14.79
CA ASP A 335 -10.62 4.24 -13.57
C ASP A 335 -9.85 5.04 -12.54
N TYR A 336 -10.53 5.41 -11.46
CA TYR A 336 -9.90 5.96 -10.27
C TYR A 336 -9.64 4.84 -9.26
N SER A 337 -8.60 5.00 -8.43
CA SER A 337 -8.31 4.07 -7.35
C SER A 337 -9.43 4.02 -6.30
N VAL A 338 -9.54 2.91 -5.59
CA VAL A 338 -10.48 2.72 -4.46
C VAL A 338 -9.87 3.34 -3.19
N ASP A 339 -9.58 4.63 -3.27
CA ASP A 339 -9.02 5.45 -2.20
C ASP A 339 -9.93 6.66 -2.01
N ALA A 340 -10.59 6.74 -0.87
CA ALA A 340 -11.61 7.76 -0.62
C ALA A 340 -11.04 9.17 -0.47
N THR A 341 -9.73 9.33 -0.31
CA THR A 341 -9.07 10.65 -0.26
C THR A 341 -8.73 11.20 -1.65
N VAL A 342 -8.84 10.39 -2.70
CA VAL A 342 -8.56 10.85 -4.06
C VAL A 342 -9.58 11.90 -4.47
N LEU A 343 -9.07 13.09 -4.76
CA LEU A 343 -9.83 14.22 -5.29
C LEU A 343 -9.55 14.34 -6.78
N ALA A 344 -10.57 14.15 -7.59
CA ALA A 344 -10.54 14.27 -9.05
C ALA A 344 -11.17 15.58 -9.52
N LYS A 345 -10.93 15.96 -10.78
CA LYS A 345 -11.53 17.14 -11.41
C LYS A 345 -12.29 16.71 -12.67
N LYS A 346 -13.51 17.17 -12.80
CA LYS A 346 -14.27 17.12 -14.06
C LYS A 346 -13.68 18.11 -15.06
N GLN A 347 -14.06 18.01 -16.34
CA GLN A 347 -13.55 18.90 -17.38
C GLN A 347 -13.91 20.38 -17.16
N ASP A 348 -15.01 20.65 -16.48
CA ASP A 348 -15.45 22.00 -16.08
C ASP A 348 -14.70 22.54 -14.86
N GLY A 349 -13.73 21.78 -14.32
CA GLY A 349 -12.96 22.13 -13.15
C GLY A 349 -13.61 21.75 -11.81
N THR A 350 -14.84 21.21 -11.82
CA THR A 350 -15.52 20.76 -10.61
C THR A 350 -14.76 19.62 -9.95
N LYS A 351 -14.43 19.80 -8.68
CA LYS A 351 -13.78 18.77 -7.86
C LYS A 351 -14.82 17.77 -7.37
N PHE A 352 -14.45 16.50 -7.28
CA PHE A 352 -15.29 15.43 -6.75
C PHE A 352 -14.42 14.28 -6.18
N PHE A 353 -15.03 13.47 -5.31
CA PHE A 353 -14.38 12.28 -4.73
C PHE A 353 -14.96 11.01 -5.37
N PRO A 354 -14.23 10.32 -6.24
CA PRO A 354 -14.75 9.17 -6.98
C PRO A 354 -15.41 8.09 -6.11
N VAL A 355 -14.83 7.75 -4.98
CA VAL A 355 -15.38 6.75 -4.04
C VAL A 355 -16.70 7.24 -3.45
N ILE A 356 -16.70 8.43 -2.87
CA ILE A 356 -17.83 9.00 -2.12
C ILE A 356 -19.01 9.29 -3.05
N ASP A 357 -18.73 9.84 -4.24
CA ASP A 357 -19.75 10.13 -5.25
C ASP A 357 -20.39 8.85 -5.81
N THR A 358 -19.57 7.84 -6.15
CA THR A 358 -20.07 6.56 -6.67
C THR A 358 -20.97 5.86 -5.65
N LEU A 359 -20.57 5.88 -4.37
CA LEU A 359 -21.32 5.26 -3.29
C LEU A 359 -22.52 6.10 -2.82
N ASP A 360 -22.77 7.26 -3.44
CA ASP A 360 -23.95 8.11 -3.24
C ASP A 360 -24.13 8.57 -1.78
N TYR A 361 -23.07 9.03 -1.16
CA TYR A 361 -23.13 9.48 0.24
C TYR A 361 -24.03 10.68 0.43
N ALA A 362 -24.20 11.55 -0.57
CA ALA A 362 -25.13 12.67 -0.53
C ALA A 362 -26.57 12.22 -0.21
N ASN A 363 -27.01 11.07 -0.74
CA ASN A 363 -28.33 10.52 -0.43
C ASN A 363 -28.30 9.62 0.83
N LYS A 364 -27.28 8.77 0.99
CA LYS A 364 -27.19 7.85 2.12
C LYS A 364 -27.16 8.56 3.47
N LEU A 365 -26.50 9.73 3.55
CA LEU A 365 -26.30 10.46 4.80
C LEU A 365 -27.39 11.51 5.11
N LYS A 366 -28.38 11.72 4.23
CA LYS A 366 -29.46 12.69 4.48
C LYS A 366 -30.20 12.48 5.80
N GLY A 367 -30.46 11.23 6.17
CA GLY A 367 -31.17 10.85 7.40
C GLY A 367 -30.31 10.85 8.66
N TYR A 368 -29.00 11.03 8.55
CA TYR A 368 -28.11 10.98 9.69
C TYR A 368 -27.87 12.38 10.27
N PRO A 369 -27.70 12.50 11.60
CA PRO A 369 -27.46 13.79 12.25
C PRO A 369 -26.07 14.34 11.92
N ILE A 370 -25.91 15.68 12.10
CA ILE A 370 -24.60 16.34 12.12
C ILE A 370 -23.73 15.70 13.21
N GLY A 371 -22.44 15.47 12.93
CA GLY A 371 -21.51 14.76 13.78
C GLY A 371 -21.39 13.26 13.48
N THR A 372 -22.19 12.72 12.53
CA THR A 372 -22.05 11.31 12.11
C THR A 372 -20.74 11.11 11.36
N ALA A 373 -19.95 10.14 11.80
CA ALA A 373 -18.70 9.78 11.15
C ALA A 373 -18.87 8.55 10.24
N VAL A 374 -18.16 8.56 9.11
CA VAL A 374 -18.01 7.40 8.23
C VAL A 374 -16.52 7.06 8.13
N LEU A 375 -16.19 5.84 8.47
CA LEU A 375 -14.87 5.23 8.41
C LEU A 375 -14.81 4.37 7.16
N ILE A 376 -14.07 4.79 6.15
CA ILE A 376 -14.00 4.15 4.84
C ILE A 376 -12.71 3.34 4.73
N THR A 377 -12.82 2.05 4.46
CA THR A 377 -11.65 1.15 4.29
C THR A 377 -11.42 0.84 2.82
N ASP A 378 -10.21 0.45 2.47
CA ASP A 378 -9.89 -0.05 1.13
C ASP A 378 -10.11 -1.58 1.00
N PRO A 379 -10.02 -2.17 -0.20
CA PRO A 379 -10.40 -3.56 -0.44
C PRO A 379 -9.70 -4.63 0.42
N ASP A 380 -8.42 -4.49 0.72
CA ASP A 380 -7.65 -5.40 1.59
C ASP A 380 -7.57 -4.94 3.06
N HIS A 381 -8.31 -3.87 3.39
CA HIS A 381 -8.51 -3.35 4.74
C HIS A 381 -7.21 -2.95 5.45
N ASP A 382 -6.26 -2.41 4.69
CA ASP A 382 -5.01 -1.93 5.25
C ASP A 382 -4.99 -0.40 5.44
N ARG A 383 -5.96 0.35 4.88
CA ARG A 383 -6.09 1.82 4.94
C ARG A 383 -7.40 2.27 5.53
N LEU A 384 -7.37 3.46 6.11
CA LEU A 384 -8.55 4.12 6.66
C LEU A 384 -8.64 5.58 6.19
N THR A 385 -9.81 5.96 5.68
CA THR A 385 -10.21 7.36 5.49
C THR A 385 -11.28 7.71 6.52
N ILE A 386 -11.11 8.84 7.20
CA ILE A 386 -12.05 9.35 8.20
C ILE A 386 -12.81 10.52 7.60
N THR A 387 -14.14 10.47 7.73
CA THR A 387 -15.05 11.54 7.31
C THR A 387 -16.05 11.83 8.42
N GLN A 388 -16.59 13.04 8.48
CA GLN A 388 -17.62 13.40 9.44
C GLN A 388 -18.60 14.39 8.83
N THR A 389 -19.89 14.27 9.13
CA THR A 389 -20.89 15.29 8.75
C THR A 389 -20.77 16.49 9.68
N GLU A 390 -20.63 17.69 9.09
CA GLU A 390 -20.57 18.95 9.83
C GLU A 390 -21.58 19.96 9.25
N SER A 391 -21.81 21.08 9.96
CA SER A 391 -22.67 22.15 9.49
C SER A 391 -22.05 22.91 8.31
N VAL A 392 -22.86 23.27 7.31
CA VAL A 392 -22.49 24.19 6.22
C VAL A 392 -21.94 25.53 6.76
N ALA A 393 -22.38 25.96 7.93
CA ALA A 393 -21.89 27.19 8.56
C ALA A 393 -20.37 27.16 8.85
N ARG A 394 -19.76 25.97 8.89
CA ARG A 394 -18.31 25.80 9.18
C ARG A 394 -17.42 25.79 7.93
N VAL A 395 -17.99 25.93 6.74
CA VAL A 395 -17.27 25.82 5.46
C VAL A 395 -16.04 26.73 5.37
N GLU A 396 -16.13 27.97 5.84
CA GLU A 396 -14.99 28.89 5.79
C GLU A 396 -13.85 28.46 6.74
N GLU A 397 -14.19 27.86 7.88
CA GLU A 397 -13.18 27.27 8.79
C GLU A 397 -12.53 26.03 8.19
N LEU A 398 -13.32 25.15 7.56
CA LEU A 398 -12.80 23.97 6.88
C LEU A 398 -11.78 24.37 5.79
N LYS A 399 -12.10 25.38 4.99
CA LYS A 399 -11.16 25.92 3.98
C LYS A 399 -9.89 26.45 4.62
N ARG A 400 -10.00 27.20 5.73
CA ARG A 400 -8.85 27.74 6.46
C ARG A 400 -7.95 26.64 7.02
N LEU A 401 -8.54 25.54 7.47
CA LEU A 401 -7.83 24.37 7.99
C LEU A 401 -7.33 23.44 6.88
N GLY A 402 -7.68 23.69 5.61
CA GLY A 402 -7.30 22.85 4.48
C GLY A 402 -8.04 21.52 4.42
N ILE A 403 -9.19 21.41 5.11
CA ILE A 403 -10.03 20.21 5.10
C ILE A 403 -10.92 20.25 3.87
N ASP A 404 -10.85 19.20 3.06
CA ASP A 404 -11.74 19.04 1.91
C ASP A 404 -13.14 18.60 2.38
N TYR A 405 -14.16 18.99 1.61
CA TYR A 405 -15.56 18.69 1.95
C TYR A 405 -16.44 18.51 0.71
N ILE A 406 -17.57 17.85 0.92
CA ILE A 406 -18.65 17.69 -0.06
C ILE A 406 -19.93 18.27 0.54
N LEU A 407 -20.67 19.06 -0.25
CA LEU A 407 -22.00 19.53 0.13
C LEU A 407 -22.99 18.36 0.04
N LEU A 408 -23.62 18.01 1.15
CA LEU A 408 -24.67 16.97 1.19
C LEU A 408 -26.06 17.56 0.95
N ASP A 409 -26.35 18.69 1.58
CA ASP A 409 -27.58 19.48 1.45
C ASP A 409 -27.34 20.94 1.92
N ASP A 410 -28.39 21.71 2.07
CA ASP A 410 -28.29 23.12 2.47
C ASP A 410 -27.82 23.33 3.93
N GLU A 411 -27.83 22.29 4.76
CA GLU A 411 -27.44 22.34 6.18
C GLU A 411 -26.15 21.60 6.48
N LYS A 412 -25.79 20.59 5.68
CA LYS A 412 -24.72 19.64 5.97
C LYS A 412 -23.66 19.53 4.88
N VAL A 413 -22.42 19.43 5.32
CA VAL A 413 -21.27 18.97 4.53
C VAL A 413 -20.74 17.66 5.08
N LEU A 414 -20.09 16.87 4.24
CA LEU A 414 -19.23 15.77 4.64
C LEU A 414 -17.79 16.22 4.52
N THR A 415 -17.08 16.31 5.64
CA THR A 415 -15.64 16.58 5.67
C THR A 415 -14.88 15.32 5.26
N VAL A 416 -13.80 15.47 4.51
CA VAL A 416 -12.91 14.39 4.10
C VAL A 416 -11.50 14.74 4.58
N PHE A 417 -11.02 14.02 5.59
CA PHE A 417 -9.68 14.24 6.12
C PHE A 417 -8.65 13.49 5.28
N THR A 418 -7.54 14.17 4.92
CA THR A 418 -6.39 13.47 4.35
C THR A 418 -5.84 12.48 5.36
N ALA A 419 -5.10 11.48 4.91
CA ALA A 419 -4.43 10.54 5.83
C ALA A 419 -3.52 11.29 6.83
N ASN A 420 -2.81 12.32 6.35
CA ASN A 420 -1.97 13.16 7.19
C ASN A 420 -2.74 13.84 8.32
N GLN A 421 -3.92 14.39 8.03
CA GLN A 421 -4.78 15.03 9.02
C GLN A 421 -5.38 13.99 9.97
N ALA A 422 -5.96 12.92 9.43
CA ALA A 422 -6.60 11.86 10.21
C ALA A 422 -5.62 11.22 11.20
N PHE A 423 -4.43 10.88 10.75
CA PHE A 423 -3.45 10.20 11.60
C PHE A 423 -2.82 11.13 12.65
N LEU A 424 -2.69 12.43 12.36
CA LEU A 424 -2.31 13.41 13.37
C LEU A 424 -3.33 13.42 14.52
N LEU A 425 -4.63 13.40 14.21
CA LEU A 425 -5.69 13.31 15.22
C LEU A 425 -5.59 12.03 16.06
N LEU A 426 -5.34 10.88 15.40
CA LEU A 426 -5.22 9.60 16.10
C LEU A 426 -3.96 9.54 16.99
N MET A 427 -2.83 10.05 16.51
CA MET A 427 -1.58 10.11 17.28
C MET A 427 -1.73 10.99 18.53
N ASP A 428 -2.30 12.18 18.37
CA ASP A 428 -2.50 13.11 19.49
C ASP A 428 -3.45 12.54 20.53
N PHE A 429 -4.60 12.02 20.08
CA PHE A 429 -5.56 11.39 20.97
C PHE A 429 -4.96 10.19 21.73
N TRP A 430 -4.28 9.27 21.02
CA TRP A 430 -3.68 8.10 21.64
C TRP A 430 -2.59 8.48 22.65
N SER A 431 -1.73 9.45 22.31
CA SER A 431 -0.72 9.96 23.23
C SER A 431 -1.34 10.57 24.50
N ALA A 432 -2.45 11.29 24.34
CA ALA A 432 -3.18 11.86 25.46
C ALA A 432 -3.78 10.78 26.39
N GLN A 433 -4.26 9.65 25.84
CA GLN A 433 -4.71 8.51 26.65
C GLN A 433 -3.54 7.91 27.46
N LEU A 434 -2.37 7.70 26.84
CA LEU A 434 -1.19 7.19 27.55
C LEU A 434 -0.72 8.17 28.66
N VAL A 435 -0.80 9.48 28.43
CA VAL A 435 -0.52 10.48 29.49
C VAL A 435 -1.51 10.34 30.64
N LYS A 436 -2.81 10.21 30.36
CA LYS A 436 -3.86 10.05 31.36
C LYS A 436 -3.66 8.79 32.21
N GLU A 437 -3.21 7.70 31.62
CA GLU A 437 -2.91 6.45 32.30
C GLU A 437 -1.50 6.43 32.96
N ASN A 438 -0.74 7.53 32.90
CA ASN A 438 0.65 7.67 33.39
C ASN A 438 1.64 6.71 32.71
N LEU A 439 1.39 6.31 31.47
CA LEU A 439 2.23 5.39 30.71
C LEU A 439 3.21 6.12 29.77
N TRP A 440 2.90 7.37 29.38
CA TRP A 440 3.66 8.10 28.36
C TRP A 440 5.16 8.17 28.65
N ASN A 441 5.52 8.44 29.90
CA ASN A 441 6.90 8.65 30.34
C ASN A 441 7.63 7.36 30.77
N ASN A 442 7.00 6.19 30.65
CA ASN A 442 7.64 4.92 31.02
C ASN A 442 8.78 4.54 30.07
N HIS A 443 8.69 4.99 28.83
CA HIS A 443 9.65 4.69 27.77
C HIS A 443 9.94 5.91 26.92
N PRO A 444 11.13 6.02 26.34
CA PRO A 444 11.37 6.93 25.22
C PRO A 444 10.41 6.61 24.06
N ARG A 445 9.95 7.65 23.35
CA ARG A 445 8.96 7.53 22.30
C ARG A 445 9.57 7.84 20.94
N PHE A 446 9.19 7.04 19.94
CA PHE A 446 9.58 7.30 18.57
C PHE A 446 8.42 7.04 17.61
N MET A 447 8.50 7.63 16.43
CA MET A 447 7.61 7.36 15.30
C MET A 447 8.42 7.10 14.05
N ILE A 448 7.83 6.38 13.12
CA ILE A 448 8.41 6.12 11.80
C ILE A 448 7.44 6.66 10.75
N LYS A 449 7.93 7.51 9.85
CA LYS A 449 7.10 8.06 8.78
C LYS A 449 7.82 8.03 7.44
N THR A 450 7.05 7.96 6.35
CA THR A 450 7.60 8.14 5.02
C THR A 450 7.96 9.61 4.77
N THR A 451 8.96 9.87 3.92
CA THR A 451 9.39 11.23 3.56
C THR A 451 8.27 12.06 2.95
N ALA A 452 7.32 11.42 2.27
CA ALA A 452 6.15 12.06 1.67
C ALA A 452 5.05 12.45 2.69
N SER A 453 5.17 12.06 3.96
CA SER A 453 4.20 12.40 5.01
C SER A 453 4.37 13.84 5.50
N ALA A 454 3.28 14.40 6.07
CA ALA A 454 3.18 15.83 6.41
C ALA A 454 4.25 16.34 7.38
N LEU A 455 4.61 17.64 7.25
CA LEU A 455 5.45 18.36 8.21
C LEU A 455 4.77 18.50 9.58
N SER A 456 3.44 18.53 9.62
CA SER A 456 2.68 18.60 10.87
C SER A 456 3.01 17.46 11.83
N TRP A 457 3.40 16.29 11.32
CA TRP A 457 3.80 15.15 12.15
C TRP A 457 5.16 15.40 12.83
N ASP A 458 6.12 16.00 12.12
CA ASP A 458 7.42 16.35 12.70
C ASP A 458 7.28 17.41 13.78
N GLU A 459 6.45 18.44 13.54
CA GLU A 459 6.19 19.51 14.48
C GLU A 459 5.46 18.99 15.74
N TRP A 460 4.45 18.11 15.56
CA TRP A 460 3.79 17.41 16.64
C TRP A 460 4.76 16.54 17.45
N ALA A 461 5.57 15.74 16.78
CA ALA A 461 6.54 14.87 17.43
C ALA A 461 7.53 15.69 18.28
N LYS A 462 8.01 16.81 17.73
CA LYS A 462 8.87 17.74 18.46
C LYS A 462 8.20 18.29 19.72
N SER A 463 6.93 18.69 19.65
CA SER A 463 6.18 19.20 20.81
C SER A 463 6.00 18.15 21.91
N LYS A 464 5.89 16.86 21.54
CA LYS A 464 5.68 15.74 22.47
C LYS A 464 6.98 15.05 22.91
N GLY A 465 8.14 15.46 22.40
CA GLY A 465 9.43 14.82 22.68
C GLY A 465 9.60 13.45 22.03
N VAL A 466 8.91 13.20 20.91
CA VAL A 466 8.97 11.96 20.14
C VAL A 466 10.10 12.03 19.11
N GLN A 467 10.94 11.01 19.01
CA GLN A 467 11.97 10.91 17.98
C GLN A 467 11.36 10.48 16.65
N VAL A 468 11.74 11.11 15.54
CA VAL A 468 11.21 10.81 14.20
C VAL A 468 12.27 10.08 13.38
N VAL A 469 11.89 8.95 12.80
CA VAL A 469 12.71 8.21 11.83
C VAL A 469 12.04 8.31 10.46
N ASN A 470 12.70 9.00 9.53
CA ASN A 470 12.21 9.15 8.17
C ASN A 470 12.68 7.98 7.30
N VAL A 471 11.74 7.41 6.53
CA VAL A 471 12.01 6.27 5.64
C VAL A 471 11.54 6.57 4.21
N PRO A 472 12.04 5.85 3.19
CA PRO A 472 11.48 5.89 1.85
C PRO A 472 9.98 5.56 1.85
N VAL A 473 9.27 5.96 0.79
CA VAL A 473 7.86 5.61 0.64
C VAL A 473 7.70 4.10 0.48
N GLY A 474 6.85 3.52 1.31
CA GLY A 474 6.53 2.10 1.33
C GLY A 474 6.54 1.51 2.73
N PHE A 475 5.48 0.80 3.10
CA PHE A 475 5.30 0.29 4.46
C PHE A 475 6.38 -0.74 4.87
N LYS A 476 6.96 -1.45 3.90
CA LYS A 476 8.10 -2.34 4.13
C LYS A 476 9.32 -1.63 4.75
N GLU A 477 9.49 -0.34 4.45
CA GLU A 477 10.58 0.48 4.99
C GLU A 477 10.35 0.82 6.48
N ILE A 478 9.09 1.06 6.85
CA ILE A 478 8.67 1.19 8.26
C ILE A 478 8.97 -0.12 9.01
N ALA A 479 8.56 -1.26 8.43
CA ALA A 479 8.83 -2.57 9.00
C ALA A 479 10.33 -2.87 9.12
N ASN A 480 11.15 -2.41 8.18
CA ASN A 480 12.61 -2.54 8.22
C ASN A 480 13.22 -1.81 9.45
N ILE A 481 12.80 -0.57 9.72
CA ILE A 481 13.24 0.15 10.92
C ILE A 481 12.79 -0.56 12.20
N MET A 482 11.53 -1.02 12.26
CA MET A 482 11.06 -1.78 13.43
C MET A 482 11.93 -3.00 13.69
N LYS A 483 12.29 -3.75 12.65
CA LYS A 483 13.18 -4.90 12.76
C LYS A 483 14.55 -4.54 13.31
N LYS A 484 15.15 -3.43 12.86
CA LYS A 484 16.43 -2.91 13.40
C LYS A 484 16.32 -2.56 14.89
N VAL A 485 15.22 -1.92 15.30
CA VAL A 485 14.95 -1.59 16.70
C VAL A 485 14.85 -2.86 17.54
N GLU A 486 14.07 -3.83 17.10
CA GLU A 486 13.83 -5.09 17.81
C GLU A 486 15.09 -5.96 17.95
N LEU A 487 15.91 -6.00 16.91
CA LEU A 487 17.18 -6.70 16.96
C LEU A 487 18.10 -6.08 18.03
N GLN A 488 18.14 -4.75 18.14
CA GLN A 488 18.93 -4.08 19.18
C GLN A 488 18.34 -4.32 20.58
N LEU A 489 17.00 -4.27 20.73
CA LEU A 489 16.35 -4.61 21.99
C LEU A 489 16.62 -6.05 22.43
N LYS A 490 16.63 -7.00 21.50
CA LYS A 490 16.96 -8.40 21.77
C LYS A 490 18.42 -8.57 22.22
N ASN A 491 19.36 -7.94 21.50
CA ASN A 491 20.78 -8.15 21.70
C ASN A 491 21.37 -7.30 22.84
N ASN A 492 20.81 -6.12 23.10
CA ASN A 492 21.33 -5.15 24.06
C ASN A 492 20.18 -4.38 24.74
N PRO A 493 19.34 -5.02 25.58
CA PRO A 493 18.13 -4.42 26.13
C PRO A 493 18.36 -3.18 27.01
N ASP A 494 19.55 -3.04 27.58
CA ASP A 494 19.92 -1.96 28.51
C ASP A 494 20.71 -0.82 27.83
N LYS A 495 20.83 -0.84 26.49
CA LYS A 495 21.55 0.19 25.75
C LYS A 495 20.60 1.06 24.94
N ASP A 496 21.08 2.26 24.58
CA ASP A 496 20.41 3.12 23.62
C ASP A 496 20.25 2.39 22.28
N VAL A 497 19.05 2.47 21.74
CA VAL A 497 18.74 2.01 20.38
C VAL A 497 19.03 3.16 19.42
N VAL A 498 19.87 2.92 18.42
CA VAL A 498 20.22 3.91 17.40
C VAL A 498 19.92 3.35 16.02
N VAL A 499 19.25 4.14 15.20
CA VAL A 499 18.93 3.79 13.81
C VAL A 499 19.26 4.96 12.88
N ASP A 500 19.64 4.66 11.65
CA ASP A 500 19.83 5.69 10.64
C ASP A 500 18.54 5.90 9.85
N ASP A 501 18.21 7.17 9.59
CA ASP A 501 17.11 7.56 8.71
C ASP A 501 17.55 7.64 7.24
N VAL A 502 16.59 7.77 6.31
CA VAL A 502 16.89 7.85 4.88
C VAL A 502 17.66 9.13 4.49
N PHE A 503 17.64 10.16 5.32
CA PHE A 503 18.44 11.38 5.12
C PHE A 503 19.91 11.21 5.54
N GLY A 504 20.27 10.07 6.16
CA GLY A 504 21.60 9.78 6.67
C GLY A 504 21.87 10.33 8.06
N ASN A 505 20.80 10.62 8.83
CA ASN A 505 20.94 11.03 10.22
C ASN A 505 20.87 9.81 11.14
N SER A 506 21.80 9.70 12.10
CA SER A 506 21.72 8.70 13.17
C SER A 506 20.80 9.21 14.29
N ILE A 507 19.68 8.52 14.50
CA ILE A 507 18.64 8.89 15.45
C ILE A 507 18.77 7.99 16.70
N ASN A 508 19.04 8.63 17.84
CA ASN A 508 19.04 7.92 19.14
C ASN A 508 17.60 7.86 19.69
N LEU A 509 17.06 6.66 19.77
CA LEU A 509 15.70 6.39 20.26
C LEU A 509 15.65 6.18 21.79
N GLY A 510 16.80 6.14 22.47
CA GLY A 510 16.92 5.89 23.90
C GLY A 510 16.89 4.40 24.28
N VAL A 511 16.87 4.12 25.58
CA VAL A 511 16.86 2.76 26.13
C VAL A 511 15.43 2.22 26.14
N ASN A 512 15.24 1.02 25.58
CA ASN A 512 13.95 0.31 25.54
C ASN A 512 12.78 1.17 24.98
N PRO A 513 12.94 1.79 23.79
CA PRO A 513 11.96 2.72 23.24
C PRO A 513 10.66 2.03 22.80
N ARG A 514 9.56 2.81 22.72
CA ARG A 514 8.27 2.36 22.22
C ARG A 514 7.84 3.17 21.01
N LEU A 515 7.36 2.46 20.00
CA LEU A 515 6.74 3.09 18.84
C LEU A 515 5.43 3.78 19.29
N VAL A 516 5.23 5.02 18.87
CA VAL A 516 3.94 5.72 18.97
C VAL A 516 3.09 5.36 17.77
N PHE A 517 3.69 5.51 16.60
CA PHE A 517 2.99 5.46 15.33
C PHE A 517 3.97 5.13 14.19
N GLY A 518 3.51 4.31 13.27
CA GLY A 518 4.16 4.11 11.98
C GLY A 518 3.14 4.33 10.86
N GLY A 519 3.45 5.22 9.91
CA GLY A 519 2.46 5.52 8.88
C GLY A 519 2.98 6.21 7.63
N GLU A 520 2.14 6.21 6.62
CA GLU A 520 2.37 6.81 5.31
C GLU A 520 1.19 7.70 4.89
N GLU A 521 1.48 8.70 4.08
CA GLU A 521 0.52 9.65 3.54
C GLU A 521 -0.63 9.01 2.74
N SER A 522 -0.48 7.76 2.37
CA SER A 522 -1.44 7.02 1.55
C SER A 522 -2.58 6.35 2.32
N GLY A 523 -2.67 6.57 3.63
CA GLY A 523 -3.75 6.07 4.48
C GLY A 523 -3.44 4.78 5.23
N GLY A 524 -2.23 4.25 5.12
CA GLY A 524 -1.78 3.07 5.85
C GLY A 524 -1.06 3.42 7.13
N MET A 525 -1.41 2.75 8.24
CA MET A 525 -0.80 2.99 9.54
C MET A 525 -0.77 1.75 10.44
N ILE A 526 0.08 1.82 11.44
CA ILE A 526 0.08 0.98 12.65
C ILE A 526 0.22 1.86 13.89
N MET A 527 -0.35 1.40 14.99
CA MET A 527 -0.09 1.95 16.32
C MET A 527 0.96 1.09 17.03
N GLY A 528 1.84 1.74 17.76
CA GLY A 528 2.71 1.03 18.70
C GLY A 528 1.94 0.57 19.94
N THR A 529 2.53 -0.34 20.69
CA THR A 529 1.96 -0.85 21.94
C THR A 529 2.89 -0.56 23.10
N GLU A 530 2.33 -0.38 24.31
CA GLU A 530 3.15 -0.20 25.52
C GLU A 530 3.91 -1.48 25.84
N ASP A 531 3.23 -2.64 25.80
CA ASP A 531 3.85 -3.93 25.91
C ASP A 531 4.27 -4.47 24.54
N LEU A 532 5.47 -5.04 24.42
CA LEU A 532 5.91 -5.64 23.17
C LEU A 532 5.05 -6.84 22.79
N ILE A 533 4.78 -6.99 21.50
CA ILE A 533 4.04 -8.16 20.97
C ILE A 533 4.98 -9.36 21.00
N GLU A 534 4.52 -10.47 21.57
CA GLU A 534 5.29 -11.70 21.63
C GLU A 534 4.70 -12.78 20.70
N SER A 535 5.57 -13.42 19.90
CA SER A 535 5.21 -14.60 19.10
C SER A 535 5.13 -15.86 19.98
N GLN A 536 4.66 -16.97 19.41
CA GLN A 536 4.58 -18.26 20.14
C GLN A 536 5.93 -18.77 20.65
N ASN A 537 7.02 -18.40 20.02
CA ASN A 537 8.39 -18.81 20.39
C ASN A 537 9.21 -17.65 20.97
N GLY A 538 8.58 -16.59 21.45
CA GLY A 538 9.23 -15.53 22.23
C GLY A 538 9.93 -14.46 21.36
N ARG A 539 9.65 -14.35 20.08
CA ARG A 539 10.10 -13.19 19.30
C ARG A 539 9.30 -11.96 19.71
N LEU A 540 9.97 -10.82 19.82
CA LEU A 540 9.35 -9.57 20.25
C LEU A 540 9.16 -8.61 19.07
N ALA A 541 8.08 -7.84 19.10
CA ALA A 541 7.77 -6.81 18.12
C ALA A 541 7.24 -5.54 18.79
N VAL A 542 7.63 -4.38 18.27
CA VAL A 542 7.18 -3.06 18.76
C VAL A 542 5.79 -2.69 18.26
N ALA A 543 5.33 -3.29 17.17
CA ALA A 543 4.01 -3.12 16.57
C ALA A 543 3.70 -4.25 15.57
N MET A 544 2.50 -4.22 14.98
CA MET A 544 2.15 -5.00 13.79
C MET A 544 3.13 -4.75 12.63
N ARG A 545 3.21 -5.70 11.70
CA ARG A 545 4.17 -5.63 10.57
C ARG A 545 3.58 -5.11 9.27
N GLU A 546 2.28 -5.15 9.16
CA GLU A 546 1.54 -4.61 8.02
C GLU A 546 0.48 -3.64 8.54
N LYS A 547 0.13 -2.68 7.73
CA LYS A 547 -0.92 -1.70 7.98
C LYS A 547 -2.22 -2.35 8.43
N SER A 548 -2.89 -1.76 9.41
CA SER A 548 -4.14 -2.29 9.94
C SER A 548 -5.19 -1.18 10.12
N ALA A 549 -6.18 -1.16 9.23
CA ALA A 549 -7.31 -0.27 9.42
C ALA A 549 -8.10 -0.61 10.70
N THR A 550 -8.05 -1.84 11.19
CA THR A 550 -8.74 -2.24 12.43
C THR A 550 -8.22 -1.48 13.65
N GLU A 551 -6.90 -1.34 13.80
CA GLU A 551 -6.32 -0.53 14.88
C GLU A 551 -6.76 0.93 14.77
N ALA A 552 -6.69 1.48 13.56
CA ALA A 552 -7.13 2.84 13.29
C ALA A 552 -8.62 3.05 13.60
N ILE A 553 -9.49 2.08 13.26
CA ILE A 553 -10.92 2.12 13.59
C ILE A 553 -11.17 2.11 15.09
N VAL A 554 -10.44 1.30 15.85
CA VAL A 554 -10.58 1.26 17.33
C VAL A 554 -10.20 2.61 17.93
N VAL A 555 -9.04 3.18 17.54
CA VAL A 555 -8.59 4.49 18.04
C VAL A 555 -9.54 5.60 17.59
N ALA A 556 -9.92 5.65 16.31
CA ALA A 556 -10.88 6.63 15.79
C ALA A 556 -12.23 6.56 16.49
N SER A 557 -12.73 5.36 16.80
CA SER A 557 -14.01 5.18 17.49
C SER A 557 -13.96 5.73 18.92
N ALA A 558 -12.85 5.55 19.63
CA ALA A 558 -12.66 6.13 20.95
C ALA A 558 -12.53 7.66 20.89
N LEU A 559 -11.79 8.19 19.93
CA LEU A 559 -11.70 9.62 19.65
C LEU A 559 -13.10 10.22 19.39
N LEU A 560 -13.87 9.64 18.49
CA LEU A 560 -15.22 10.10 18.16
C LEU A 560 -16.15 10.09 19.40
N ALA A 561 -16.03 9.08 20.25
CA ALA A 561 -16.79 8.99 21.50
C ALA A 561 -16.40 10.14 22.47
N GLN A 562 -15.10 10.43 22.61
CA GLN A 562 -14.61 11.55 23.42
C GLN A 562 -15.12 12.89 22.88
N LEU A 563 -14.93 13.14 21.57
CA LEU A 563 -15.33 14.41 20.94
C LEU A 563 -16.83 14.66 21.03
N LYS A 564 -17.64 13.62 20.90
CA LYS A 564 -19.10 13.73 21.11
C LYS A 564 -19.44 14.13 22.54
N SER A 565 -18.73 13.56 23.52
CA SER A 565 -18.88 13.93 24.94
C SER A 565 -18.46 15.38 25.18
N ASP A 566 -17.42 15.83 24.49
CA ASP A 566 -16.90 17.21 24.61
C ASP A 566 -17.71 18.22 23.79
N GLY A 567 -18.60 17.76 22.92
CA GLY A 567 -19.46 18.59 22.08
C GLY A 567 -18.72 19.28 20.93
N ILE A 568 -17.61 18.69 20.45
CA ILE A 568 -16.79 19.24 19.34
C ILE A 568 -16.67 18.24 18.17
N TYR A 569 -16.35 18.77 17.00
CA TYR A 569 -16.14 17.97 15.77
C TYR A 569 -14.67 17.67 15.54
N LEU A 570 -14.39 16.73 14.63
CA LEU A 570 -13.02 16.39 14.22
C LEU A 570 -12.25 17.60 13.68
N SER A 571 -12.89 18.50 12.93
CA SER A 571 -12.27 19.72 12.43
C SER A 571 -11.83 20.68 13.56
N GLU A 572 -12.65 20.81 14.61
CA GLU A 572 -12.32 21.60 15.78
C GLU A 572 -11.19 20.98 16.60
N TYR A 573 -11.19 19.65 16.70
CA TYR A 573 -10.08 18.95 17.35
C TYR A 573 -8.77 19.08 16.56
N LEU A 574 -8.82 19.03 15.21
CA LEU A 574 -7.64 19.27 14.38
C LEU A 574 -7.06 20.67 14.60
N GLU A 575 -7.92 21.71 14.67
CA GLU A 575 -7.49 23.07 14.97
C GLU A 575 -6.82 23.14 16.35
N LYS A 576 -7.44 22.54 17.37
CA LYS A 576 -6.88 22.45 18.71
C LYS A 576 -5.50 21.76 18.72
N VAL A 577 -5.34 20.64 18.00
CA VAL A 577 -4.06 19.94 17.87
C VAL A 577 -3.00 20.84 17.24
N PHE A 578 -3.36 21.58 16.19
CA PHE A 578 -2.45 22.54 15.56
C PHE A 578 -1.99 23.63 16.52
N ASP A 579 -2.92 24.20 17.29
CA ASP A 579 -2.63 25.35 18.16
C ASP A 579 -1.88 24.92 19.43
N GLU A 580 -2.27 23.82 20.07
CA GLU A 580 -1.63 23.32 21.29
C GLU A 580 -0.19 22.81 21.06
N ASN A 581 0.12 22.37 19.83
CA ASN A 581 1.44 21.85 19.46
C ASN A 581 2.28 22.85 18.62
N ASP A 582 1.83 24.12 18.47
CA ASP A 582 2.48 25.15 17.63
C ASP A 582 2.78 24.68 16.20
N ILE A 583 1.86 23.88 15.62
CA ILE A 583 1.99 23.34 14.27
C ILE A 583 1.71 24.44 13.25
N LYS A 584 2.68 24.69 12.37
CA LYS A 584 2.61 25.70 11.30
C LYS A 584 2.52 25.06 9.91
N GLY A 585 3.20 23.95 9.70
CA GLY A 585 3.17 23.16 8.48
C GLY A 585 1.87 22.35 8.31
N ARG A 586 0.72 23.07 8.24
CA ARG A 586 -0.63 22.51 8.33
C ARG A 586 -1.15 21.88 7.04
N PHE A 587 -0.51 22.20 5.91
CA PHE A 587 -0.99 21.79 4.59
C PHE A 587 -0.10 20.75 3.98
N ASP A 588 -0.75 19.81 3.30
CA ASP A 588 -0.11 18.80 2.46
C ASP A 588 -0.80 18.73 1.09
N THR A 589 -0.10 18.19 0.12
CA THR A 589 -0.62 17.93 -1.21
C THR A 589 -0.02 16.68 -1.83
N ARG A 590 -0.79 16.05 -2.69
CA ARG A 590 -0.34 14.97 -3.58
C ARG A 590 -0.90 15.20 -4.98
N VAL A 591 -0.02 15.12 -5.96
CA VAL A 591 -0.38 15.21 -7.37
C VAL A 591 0.12 13.96 -8.08
N ASP A 592 -0.81 13.17 -8.61
CA ASP A 592 -0.51 11.96 -9.40
C ASP A 592 -0.64 12.30 -10.89
N ILE A 593 0.48 12.23 -11.62
CA ILE A 593 0.55 12.47 -13.06
C ILE A 593 0.61 11.11 -13.76
N SER A 594 -0.49 10.72 -14.39
CA SER A 594 -0.58 9.49 -15.19
C SER A 594 -0.30 9.80 -16.66
N TYR A 595 0.58 9.03 -17.28
CA TYR A 595 1.00 9.26 -18.66
C TYR A 595 0.24 8.37 -19.67
N TYR A 596 -0.62 7.47 -19.21
CA TYR A 596 -1.45 6.63 -20.05
C TYR A 596 -2.73 6.16 -19.30
N ASN A 597 -3.71 5.68 -20.07
CA ASN A 597 -4.93 5.09 -19.51
C ASN A 597 -4.69 3.61 -19.16
N GLU A 598 -4.72 3.29 -17.87
CA GLU A 598 -4.50 1.93 -17.34
C GLU A 598 -5.68 0.98 -17.60
N SER A 599 -6.85 1.53 -17.95
CA SER A 599 -8.08 0.77 -18.28
C SER A 599 -8.19 0.43 -19.76
N GLU A 600 -7.18 0.69 -20.59
CA GLU A 600 -7.20 0.31 -22.01
C GLU A 600 -7.35 -1.22 -22.13
N PRO A 601 -8.49 -1.70 -22.63
CA PRO A 601 -8.76 -3.13 -22.67
C PRO A 601 -8.03 -3.86 -23.80
N ASP A 602 -7.44 -3.14 -24.77
CA ASP A 602 -6.54 -3.71 -25.78
C ASP A 602 -5.13 -3.80 -25.22
N ILE A 603 -4.68 -5.01 -24.89
CA ILE A 603 -3.37 -5.23 -24.26
C ILE A 603 -2.19 -4.71 -25.10
N ASN A 604 -2.29 -4.73 -26.43
CA ASN A 604 -1.21 -4.22 -27.28
C ASN A 604 -1.13 -2.70 -27.23
N LYS A 605 -2.29 -2.02 -27.24
CA LYS A 605 -2.35 -0.58 -27.03
C LYS A 605 -1.91 -0.19 -25.64
N LEU A 606 -2.34 -0.94 -24.63
CA LEU A 606 -1.91 -0.74 -23.23
C LEU A 606 -0.39 -0.84 -23.09
N LYS A 607 0.24 -1.89 -23.66
CA LYS A 607 1.71 -2.06 -23.63
C LYS A 607 2.42 -0.89 -24.32
N GLN A 608 1.96 -0.46 -25.49
CA GLN A 608 2.56 0.67 -26.22
C GLN A 608 2.42 1.99 -25.43
N ALA A 609 1.24 2.25 -24.88
CA ALA A 609 0.98 3.44 -24.08
C ALA A 609 1.83 3.44 -22.79
N LYS A 610 1.98 2.28 -22.13
CA LYS A 610 2.87 2.12 -20.97
C LYS A 610 4.33 2.44 -21.31
N ILE A 611 4.86 1.91 -22.40
CA ILE A 611 6.25 2.18 -22.85
C ILE A 611 6.46 3.69 -23.09
N GLN A 612 5.53 4.35 -23.77
CA GLN A 612 5.60 5.78 -24.02
C GLN A 612 5.51 6.59 -22.72
N GLY A 613 4.60 6.20 -21.82
CA GLY A 613 4.45 6.82 -20.52
C GLY A 613 5.68 6.65 -19.63
N GLU A 614 6.30 5.45 -19.63
CA GLU A 614 7.56 5.20 -18.91
C GLU A 614 8.70 6.08 -19.42
N ALA A 615 8.77 6.36 -20.71
CA ALA A 615 9.77 7.25 -21.27
C ALA A 615 9.60 8.70 -20.76
N LEU A 616 8.35 9.19 -20.63
CA LEU A 616 8.06 10.52 -20.06
C LEU A 616 8.37 10.57 -18.56
N ARG A 617 7.94 9.56 -17.81
CA ARG A 617 8.25 9.43 -16.39
C ARG A 617 9.76 9.42 -16.14
N THR A 618 10.50 8.65 -16.94
CA THR A 618 11.96 8.57 -16.83
C THR A 618 12.63 9.91 -17.06
N LYS A 619 12.14 10.75 -17.98
CA LYS A 619 12.68 12.10 -18.18
C LYS A 619 12.49 12.98 -16.95
N ASN A 620 11.32 12.93 -16.30
CA ASN A 620 11.05 13.66 -15.09
C ASN A 620 11.98 13.21 -13.95
N ASP A 621 12.01 11.91 -13.67
CA ASP A 621 12.85 11.31 -12.62
C ASP A 621 14.33 11.64 -12.82
N MET A 622 14.81 11.48 -14.06
CA MET A 622 16.21 11.72 -14.43
C MET A 622 16.65 13.13 -14.14
N PHE A 623 15.80 14.12 -14.36
CA PHE A 623 16.12 15.52 -14.09
C PHE A 623 16.44 15.75 -12.61
N TYR A 624 15.53 15.39 -11.73
CA TYR A 624 15.70 15.62 -10.28
C TYR A 624 16.75 14.69 -9.65
N LEU A 625 16.75 13.42 -10.03
CA LEU A 625 17.73 12.46 -9.54
C LEU A 625 19.16 12.87 -9.88
N SER A 626 19.40 13.34 -11.11
CA SER A 626 20.73 13.79 -11.55
C SER A 626 21.23 14.96 -10.69
N LEU A 627 20.37 15.91 -10.34
CA LEU A 627 20.73 17.03 -9.45
C LEU A 627 21.06 16.51 -8.03
N ALA A 628 20.25 15.62 -7.47
CA ALA A 628 20.48 15.07 -6.15
C ALA A 628 21.79 14.27 -6.06
N ILE A 629 22.06 13.41 -7.05
CA ILE A 629 23.30 12.61 -7.10
C ILE A 629 24.53 13.50 -7.38
N ALA A 630 24.44 14.45 -8.30
CA ALA A 630 25.55 15.38 -8.57
C ALA A 630 25.89 16.21 -7.33
N LYS A 631 24.88 16.67 -6.58
CA LYS A 631 25.09 17.35 -5.30
C LYS A 631 25.76 16.45 -4.26
N ARG A 632 25.29 15.22 -4.12
CA ARG A 632 25.85 14.25 -3.17
C ARG A 632 27.32 13.92 -3.48
N LYS A 633 27.67 13.84 -4.75
CA LYS A 633 29.05 13.63 -5.22
C LYS A 633 29.93 14.90 -5.18
N GLY A 634 29.38 16.03 -4.81
CA GLY A 634 30.12 17.32 -4.78
C GLY A 634 30.45 17.88 -6.16
N LEU A 635 29.76 17.43 -7.21
CA LEU A 635 29.96 17.89 -8.59
C LEU A 635 29.34 19.27 -8.86
N ILE A 636 28.26 19.60 -8.14
CA ILE A 636 27.58 20.89 -8.20
C ILE A 636 27.28 21.40 -6.78
N SER A 637 27.22 22.73 -6.63
CA SER A 637 26.85 23.38 -5.38
C SER A 637 25.33 23.50 -5.24
N LEU A 638 24.83 23.82 -4.03
CA LEU A 638 23.43 24.13 -3.82
C LEU A 638 23.02 25.42 -4.57
N ASP A 639 23.92 26.39 -4.66
CA ASP A 639 23.65 27.63 -5.38
C ASP A 639 23.54 27.42 -6.89
N ASP A 640 24.33 26.50 -7.47
CA ASP A 640 24.15 26.08 -8.86
C ASP A 640 22.78 25.43 -9.08
N ILE A 641 22.33 24.58 -8.15
CA ILE A 641 21.01 23.96 -8.21
C ILE A 641 19.90 25.00 -8.13
N LYS A 642 20.00 25.96 -7.20
CA LYS A 642 19.05 27.08 -7.11
C LYS A 642 18.97 27.86 -8.43
N ARG A 643 20.13 28.20 -9.00
CA ARG A 643 20.20 28.87 -10.29
C ARG A 643 19.53 28.06 -11.39
N ILE A 644 19.86 26.77 -11.55
CA ILE A 644 19.28 25.87 -12.55
C ILE A 644 17.75 25.79 -12.41
N LEU A 645 17.25 25.59 -11.18
CA LEU A 645 15.82 25.47 -10.93
C LEU A 645 15.09 26.81 -11.13
N ASN A 646 15.68 27.95 -10.71
CA ASN A 646 15.12 29.27 -10.95
C ASN A 646 15.10 29.59 -12.46
N ASP A 647 16.20 29.35 -13.21
CA ASP A 647 16.26 29.57 -14.65
C ASP A 647 15.19 28.73 -15.38
N LYS A 648 14.88 27.54 -14.88
CA LYS A 648 13.92 26.63 -15.50
C LYS A 648 12.47 26.96 -15.19
N PHE A 649 12.16 27.32 -13.95
CA PHE A 649 10.78 27.38 -13.44
C PHE A 649 10.32 28.77 -13.00
N SER A 650 11.15 29.83 -13.16
CA SER A 650 10.72 31.20 -12.81
C SER A 650 9.57 31.69 -13.69
N SER A 651 9.51 31.27 -14.97
CA SER A 651 8.38 31.56 -15.86
C SER A 651 7.06 30.97 -15.38
N ASP A 652 7.11 29.88 -14.62
CA ASP A 652 5.94 29.28 -13.97
C ASP A 652 5.62 29.94 -12.62
N GLY A 653 6.41 30.96 -12.24
CA GLY A 653 6.27 31.72 -11.00
C GLY A 653 6.67 30.91 -9.76
N LEU A 654 7.69 30.05 -9.88
CA LEU A 654 8.33 29.38 -8.75
C LEU A 654 9.65 30.08 -8.39
N SER A 655 10.02 30.09 -7.11
CA SER A 655 11.32 30.53 -6.61
C SER A 655 11.96 29.45 -5.76
N PHE A 656 13.25 29.20 -5.99
CA PHE A 656 14.05 28.23 -5.24
C PHE A 656 15.09 28.89 -4.32
N ASP A 657 14.95 30.17 -4.04
CA ASP A 657 15.90 30.93 -3.21
C ASP A 657 15.99 30.38 -1.79
N SER A 658 14.85 29.93 -1.21
CA SER A 658 14.76 29.31 0.12
C SER A 658 15.09 27.80 0.14
N LEU A 659 15.54 27.20 -0.97
CA LEU A 659 15.93 25.79 -1.02
C LEU A 659 17.14 25.55 -0.09
N LYS A 660 17.01 24.62 0.86
CA LYS A 660 18.07 24.21 1.79
C LYS A 660 18.83 22.99 1.35
N SER A 661 18.11 22.01 0.79
CA SER A 661 18.74 20.78 0.36
C SER A 661 17.96 20.10 -0.77
N ILE A 662 18.66 19.25 -1.50
CA ILE A 662 18.11 18.30 -2.44
C ILE A 662 18.75 16.95 -2.15
N LYS A 663 17.92 15.93 -1.92
CA LYS A 663 18.38 14.59 -1.48
C LYS A 663 17.63 13.48 -2.22
N PHE A 664 18.33 12.41 -2.52
CA PHE A 664 17.69 11.15 -2.90
C PHE A 664 17.17 10.46 -1.64
N VAL A 665 15.94 9.94 -1.69
CA VAL A 665 15.24 9.36 -0.55
C VAL A 665 14.69 7.95 -0.83
N GLY A 666 15.52 7.12 -1.45
CA GLY A 666 15.21 5.73 -1.75
C GLY A 666 14.64 5.52 -3.15
N ASP A 667 13.54 6.15 -3.51
CA ASP A 667 12.92 6.02 -4.83
C ASP A 667 12.52 7.37 -5.46
N GLY A 668 12.78 8.47 -4.77
CA GLY A 668 12.45 9.83 -5.20
C GLY A 668 13.50 10.86 -4.84
N THR A 669 13.23 12.09 -5.24
CA THR A 669 14.06 13.26 -4.93
C THR A 669 13.30 14.21 -4.04
N TYR A 670 13.85 14.52 -2.88
CA TYR A 670 13.29 15.40 -1.86
C TYR A 670 13.98 16.78 -1.91
N LEU A 671 13.19 17.82 -2.06
CA LEU A 671 13.60 19.22 -2.04
C LEU A 671 13.10 19.84 -0.73
N GLU A 672 14.02 20.24 0.15
CA GLU A 672 13.75 20.87 1.43
C GLU A 672 13.90 22.39 1.31
N PHE A 673 12.92 23.14 1.78
CA PHE A 673 12.91 24.60 1.85
C PHE A 673 12.82 25.08 3.30
N ASP A 674 12.78 26.39 3.52
CA ASP A 674 12.60 26.96 4.86
C ASP A 674 11.22 26.66 5.46
N ASP A 675 10.19 26.64 4.62
CA ASP A 675 8.77 26.64 4.98
C ASP A 675 7.95 25.51 4.35
N LYS A 676 8.59 24.66 3.54
CA LYS A 676 7.95 23.55 2.80
C LYS A 676 8.94 22.48 2.39
N TYR A 677 8.41 21.34 1.99
CA TYR A 677 9.14 20.36 1.17
C TYR A 677 8.35 20.01 -0.08
N ILE A 678 9.05 19.54 -1.11
CA ILE A 678 8.47 18.89 -2.29
C ILE A 678 9.26 17.62 -2.57
N GLU A 679 8.55 16.51 -2.75
CA GLU A 679 9.15 15.23 -3.14
C GLU A 679 8.61 14.79 -4.50
N ILE A 680 9.49 14.51 -5.43
CA ILE A 680 9.16 14.00 -6.77
C ILE A 680 9.68 12.58 -6.89
N ARG A 681 8.78 11.65 -7.21
CA ARG A 681 9.16 10.25 -7.36
C ARG A 681 8.45 9.57 -8.52
N PRO A 682 9.13 8.66 -9.23
CA PRO A 682 8.47 7.77 -10.17
C PRO A 682 7.64 6.74 -9.42
N SER A 683 6.47 6.37 -9.92
CA SER A 683 5.76 5.21 -9.40
C SER A 683 6.55 3.94 -9.74
N GLY A 684 6.73 3.07 -8.75
CA GLY A 684 7.42 1.78 -8.97
C GLY A 684 6.65 0.79 -9.84
N THR A 685 5.32 0.96 -9.96
CA THR A 685 4.43 -0.02 -10.60
C THR A 685 3.77 0.48 -11.88
N ASP A 686 3.71 1.79 -12.08
CA ASP A 686 2.96 2.40 -13.18
C ASP A 686 3.77 3.52 -13.85
N ALA A 687 3.46 3.84 -15.10
CA ALA A 687 4.04 5.01 -15.77
C ALA A 687 3.38 6.29 -15.25
N LYS A 688 3.64 6.58 -13.97
CA LYS A 688 3.18 7.77 -13.24
C LYS A 688 4.33 8.47 -12.55
N THR A 689 4.26 9.79 -12.48
CA THR A 689 5.03 10.57 -11.52
C THR A 689 4.10 10.97 -10.37
N LYS A 690 4.59 10.87 -9.16
CA LYS A 690 3.93 11.36 -7.96
C LYS A 690 4.72 12.52 -7.39
N ALA A 691 4.03 13.62 -7.14
CA ALA A 691 4.59 14.80 -6.50
C ALA A 691 3.87 15.04 -5.17
N TYR A 692 4.63 15.11 -4.10
CA TYR A 692 4.13 15.40 -2.76
C TYR A 692 4.67 16.73 -2.27
N GLY A 693 3.94 17.39 -1.40
CA GLY A 693 4.41 18.59 -0.75
C GLY A 693 3.74 18.79 0.61
N GLY A 694 4.49 19.38 1.53
CA GLY A 694 3.99 19.85 2.81
C GLY A 694 4.53 21.25 3.11
N GLY A 695 3.73 22.08 3.79
CA GLY A 695 4.17 23.46 4.07
C GLY A 695 3.13 24.37 4.69
N LEU A 696 3.46 25.67 4.73
CA LEU A 696 2.65 26.70 5.38
C LEU A 696 1.50 27.22 4.52
N VAL A 697 1.60 27.13 3.18
CA VAL A 697 0.64 27.73 2.24
C VAL A 697 0.20 26.69 1.23
N LYS A 698 -1.07 26.25 1.31
CA LYS A 698 -1.64 25.17 0.46
C LYS A 698 -1.46 25.45 -1.03
N ALA A 699 -1.84 26.65 -1.49
CA ALA A 699 -1.77 27.02 -2.92
C ALA A 699 -0.33 27.01 -3.46
N GLU A 700 0.65 27.33 -2.63
CA GLU A 700 2.05 27.32 -3.02
C GLU A 700 2.58 25.89 -3.20
N ILE A 701 2.35 25.00 -2.22
CA ILE A 701 2.80 23.61 -2.31
C ILE A 701 2.09 22.87 -3.45
N GLU A 702 0.79 23.10 -3.66
CA GLU A 702 0.04 22.56 -4.81
C GLU A 702 0.65 23.01 -6.14
N LYS A 703 1.00 24.28 -6.25
CA LYS A 703 1.65 24.83 -7.45
C LYS A 703 3.01 24.19 -7.70
N PHE A 704 3.87 24.14 -6.67
CA PHE A 704 5.17 23.48 -6.76
C PHE A 704 5.05 22.02 -7.19
N ALA A 705 4.23 21.23 -6.48
CA ALA A 705 4.02 19.82 -6.77
C ALA A 705 3.50 19.60 -8.19
N SER A 706 2.53 20.41 -8.64
CA SER A 706 1.96 20.31 -9.98
C SER A 706 2.97 20.66 -11.07
N VAL A 707 3.69 21.77 -10.94
CA VAL A 707 4.65 22.21 -11.96
C VAL A 707 5.83 21.24 -12.04
N LEU A 708 6.43 20.90 -10.89
CA LEU A 708 7.59 20.00 -10.86
C LEU A 708 7.23 18.58 -11.28
N GLY A 709 6.07 18.08 -10.86
CA GLY A 709 5.60 16.74 -11.22
C GLY A 709 5.29 16.58 -12.71
N ASN A 710 4.78 17.63 -13.37
CA ASN A 710 4.47 17.64 -14.80
C ASN A 710 5.68 17.92 -15.70
N TYR A 711 6.83 18.28 -15.15
CA TYR A 711 8.00 18.55 -15.95
C TYR A 711 8.50 17.30 -16.67
N SER A 712 8.43 17.31 -18.01
CA SER A 712 8.80 16.14 -18.83
C SER A 712 10.30 16.03 -19.14
N GLY A 713 11.09 16.99 -18.66
CA GLY A 713 12.53 17.03 -18.83
C GLY A 713 12.98 17.40 -20.26
N ASP A 714 13.94 18.32 -20.36
CA ASP A 714 14.71 18.52 -21.56
C ASP A 714 16.08 17.88 -21.36
N ARG A 715 16.29 16.75 -22.03
CA ARG A 715 17.51 15.94 -21.92
C ARG A 715 18.79 16.70 -22.24
N THR A 716 18.70 17.73 -23.11
CA THR A 716 19.86 18.31 -23.73
C THR A 716 20.58 19.33 -22.88
N GLN A 717 19.93 19.99 -21.92
CA GLN A 717 20.54 21.10 -21.17
C GLN A 717 21.26 20.71 -19.89
N LEU A 718 20.78 19.72 -19.15
CA LEU A 718 21.40 19.30 -17.88
C LEU A 718 22.46 18.22 -18.06
N HIS A 719 22.28 17.35 -19.06
CA HIS A 719 23.19 16.24 -19.32
C HIS A 719 24.54 16.65 -19.89
N CYS A 720 24.60 17.75 -20.62
CA CYS A 720 25.86 18.21 -21.25
C CYS A 720 26.80 18.92 -20.27
N GLU A 721 26.29 19.50 -19.19
CA GLU A 721 27.07 20.35 -18.30
C GLU A 721 27.54 19.64 -17.03
N PHE A 722 26.73 18.78 -16.41
CA PHE A 722 27.02 18.18 -15.09
C PHE A 722 26.97 16.66 -15.04
N VAL A 723 26.15 16.01 -15.89
CA VAL A 723 25.99 14.56 -15.92
C VAL A 723 25.96 14.08 -17.36
N PRO A 724 27.03 13.46 -17.88
CA PRO A 724 27.08 12.95 -19.25
C PRO A 724 25.93 11.97 -19.55
N GLU A 725 25.49 11.87 -20.81
CA GLU A 725 24.31 11.10 -21.24
C GLU A 725 24.33 9.62 -20.80
N ASN A 726 25.53 9.03 -20.69
CA ASN A 726 25.74 7.64 -20.24
C ASN A 726 25.63 7.49 -18.72
N SER A 727 25.47 8.57 -17.96
CA SER A 727 25.53 8.54 -16.50
C SER A 727 24.17 8.46 -15.79
N TYR A 728 23.04 8.44 -16.55
CA TYR A 728 21.74 8.18 -15.90
C TYR A 728 21.67 6.79 -15.27
N ASN A 729 22.13 5.75 -15.97
CA ASN A 729 22.20 4.40 -15.40
C ASN A 729 23.16 4.38 -14.21
N ASN A 730 24.31 5.06 -14.31
CA ASN A 730 25.23 5.21 -13.19
C ASN A 730 24.59 5.96 -12.01
N CYS A 731 23.78 6.99 -12.24
CA CYS A 731 23.01 7.66 -11.17
C CYS A 731 21.99 6.72 -10.52
N LYS A 732 21.35 5.83 -11.27
CA LYS A 732 20.45 4.81 -10.73
C LYS A 732 21.21 3.76 -9.91
N ASP A 733 22.38 3.34 -10.37
CA ASP A 733 23.23 2.40 -9.64
C ASP A 733 23.74 3.02 -8.33
N ASP A 734 24.19 4.27 -8.35
CA ASP A 734 24.58 5.03 -7.15
C ASP A 734 23.37 5.17 -6.18
N ALA A 735 22.20 5.51 -6.71
CA ALA A 735 20.98 5.63 -5.91
C ALA A 735 20.60 4.29 -5.25
N MET A 736 20.72 3.19 -5.99
CA MET A 736 20.49 1.85 -5.46
C MET A 736 21.50 1.48 -4.39
N GLU A 737 22.78 1.81 -4.57
CA GLU A 737 23.82 1.59 -3.55
C GLU A 737 23.49 2.33 -2.25
N TYR A 738 23.04 3.58 -2.35
CA TYR A 738 22.64 4.36 -1.17
C TYR A 738 21.39 3.80 -0.49
N TYR A 739 20.42 3.31 -1.27
CA TYR A 739 19.25 2.63 -0.72
C TYR A 739 19.63 1.32 -0.01
N LEU A 740 20.49 0.50 -0.62
CA LEU A 740 20.94 -0.75 -0.02
C LEU A 740 21.75 -0.54 1.27
N ALA A 741 22.52 0.55 1.35
CA ALA A 741 23.21 0.94 2.58
C ALA A 741 22.23 1.33 3.70
N PHE A 742 21.11 2.00 3.35
CA PHE A 742 20.03 2.33 4.28
C PHE A 742 19.31 1.07 4.78
N VAL A 743 19.06 0.09 3.91
CA VAL A 743 18.30 -1.13 4.25
C VAL A 743 19.00 -1.96 5.33
N ASP A 744 20.32 -1.85 5.50
CA ASP A 744 21.12 -2.58 6.49
C ASP A 744 21.02 -4.11 6.37
N LYS A 745 21.97 -4.68 5.67
CA LYS A 745 22.01 -6.12 5.39
C LYS A 745 22.09 -7.00 6.64
N ASP A 746 22.67 -6.52 7.72
CA ASP A 746 22.89 -7.34 8.91
C ASP A 746 21.58 -7.62 9.67
N ALA A 747 20.68 -6.64 9.75
CA ALA A 747 19.36 -6.85 10.35
C ALA A 747 18.49 -7.84 9.55
N ASN A 748 18.69 -7.91 8.22
CA ASN A 748 17.99 -8.83 7.33
C ASN A 748 18.63 -10.22 7.23
N ASN A 749 19.89 -10.36 7.62
CA ASN A 749 20.63 -11.62 7.56
C ASN A 749 20.50 -12.47 8.84
N GLU A 750 19.74 -12.01 9.86
CA GLU A 750 19.49 -12.89 11.01
C GLU A 750 18.70 -14.12 10.54
N PRO A 751 19.28 -15.34 10.66
CA PRO A 751 18.61 -16.52 10.11
C PRO A 751 17.31 -16.79 10.87
N PHE A 752 16.23 -16.99 10.12
CA PHE A 752 14.99 -17.46 10.70
C PHE A 752 15.16 -18.90 11.18
N ILE A 753 14.90 -19.13 12.47
CA ILE A 753 14.93 -20.46 13.06
C ILE A 753 13.54 -21.07 12.92
N VAL A 754 13.40 -22.06 12.04
CA VAL A 754 12.12 -22.79 11.88
C VAL A 754 11.79 -23.50 13.19
N PRO A 755 10.69 -23.16 13.85
CA PRO A 755 10.33 -23.74 15.13
C PRO A 755 9.74 -25.16 14.98
N GLU A 756 9.56 -25.86 16.10
CA GLU A 756 8.67 -27.01 16.16
C GLU A 756 7.23 -26.49 16.28
N TYR A 757 6.45 -26.70 15.23
CA TYR A 757 5.03 -26.31 15.24
C TYR A 757 4.20 -27.31 16.02
N LYS A 758 3.33 -26.79 16.88
CA LYS A 758 2.46 -27.59 17.78
C LYS A 758 1.05 -27.80 17.22
N PHE A 759 0.80 -27.45 15.98
CA PHE A 759 -0.49 -27.61 15.32
C PHE A 759 -0.39 -28.46 14.05
#